data_26d18abeb835567f5f789dc1dd1732c1
#
_entry.id   26d18abeb835567f5f789dc1dd1732c1
#
_cell.length_a   1.000
_cell.length_b   1.000
_cell.length_c   1.000
_cell.angle_alpha   90.00
_cell.angle_beta   90.00
_cell.angle_gamma   90.00
#
_symmetry.space_group_name_H-M   'P 1'
#
loop_
_entity.id
_entity.type
_entity.pdbx_description
1 polymer ?
#
loop_
_entity_poly.entity_id
_entity_poly.type
_entity_poly.pdbx_seq_one_letter_code
_entity_poly.pdbx_strand_id
1 'polypeptide(L)'
;MQQLASFLSGTWQSGRGRSRLIHHAISGEALWEVTSEGLDMAAARLFAIEKGAPALRAMTFIERAAMLKAVAKHLLSEKERFYALSAQTGATRADSWVDIEGGIGTLFTYASLGSRELPDDTLWPEDELIPLSKEGGFAARHVLTSKSGVAVHINAFNFPCWGMLEKLAPTWLGGMPAIIKPTTATAQLTQAMVKSIVDSGLVPEGAISLICGSAGDLLDHLDSQDVVTFTGSAATGQMLRVQPNIVAKSIPFTMEADSLNCCVLGEDITPDQPEFALFIREVVREMTTKAGQKCTAIRRIIVPQALVNAVSDALVARLQKVVVGDPAQEGVKMGALVNAEQRADVQEKVNTLLAAGCEIRLGGQADLSAAGAFFPPTLLYCPQPDETPAVHATEAFGPVATLMPAQNQQHALQLACAGGGSLAGTLVTADPQIARQFIADAARTHGRIQILNEESAKESTGHGSPLPQLVHGGPGRAGGGEELGGLRAVKHYMQRTAVQGSPTMLAAISKQWVRGAKVEEDRIHPFRKYFEELQPGDSLLTPRRTMTEADIVNFACLSGDHFYAHMDKIAAAESIFGERVVHGYFVLSAAAGLFVDAGVGPVIANYGLENLRFIEPVKPGDTIQVRLTCKRKTLKKQRSAEEKPTGVVEWAVEVFNQHQTPVALYSILTLVARQHGDFVD
;
A
#
# COMPACT_ATOMS: atom_id res chain seq x y z
N MET A 1 39.01 3.89 -11.60
CA MET A 1 37.57 4.16 -11.39
C MET A 1 36.80 2.97 -11.95
N GLN A 2 35.76 2.49 -11.28
CA GLN A 2 35.01 1.32 -11.72
C GLN A 2 33.74 1.76 -12.46
N GLN A 3 33.42 1.13 -13.61
CA GLN A 3 32.21 1.40 -14.36
C GLN A 3 31.05 0.55 -13.82
N LEU A 4 29.88 1.15 -13.59
CA LEU A 4 28.66 0.41 -13.24
C LEU A 4 28.06 -0.24 -14.49
N ALA A 5 27.82 -1.54 -14.43
CA ALA A 5 27.14 -2.29 -15.48
C ALA A 5 25.62 -2.27 -15.29
N SER A 6 24.90 -2.27 -16.40
CA SER A 6 23.46 -2.56 -16.47
C SER A 6 23.23 -4.08 -16.53
N PHE A 7 22.06 -4.55 -16.06
CA PHE A 7 21.63 -5.95 -16.19
C PHE A 7 20.50 -6.04 -17.20
N LEU A 8 20.81 -6.41 -18.42
CA LEU A 8 19.88 -6.46 -19.54
C LEU A 8 19.98 -7.81 -20.24
N SER A 9 18.84 -8.32 -20.70
CA SER A 9 18.77 -9.59 -21.43
C SER A 9 19.49 -10.75 -20.72
N GLY A 10 19.37 -10.80 -19.38
CA GLY A 10 19.98 -11.84 -18.53
C GLY A 10 21.48 -11.71 -18.28
N THR A 11 22.15 -10.63 -18.73
CA THR A 11 23.58 -10.44 -18.61
C THR A 11 23.99 -9.06 -18.12
N TRP A 12 25.13 -8.97 -17.40
CA TRP A 12 25.71 -7.71 -17.02
C TRP A 12 26.47 -7.09 -18.21
N GLN A 13 26.09 -5.87 -18.57
CA GLN A 13 26.60 -5.16 -19.75
C GLN A 13 27.03 -3.73 -19.38
N SER A 14 28.17 -3.30 -19.87
CA SER A 14 28.65 -1.94 -19.73
C SER A 14 28.31 -1.13 -20.98
N GLY A 15 27.75 0.07 -20.81
CA GLY A 15 27.54 1.00 -21.90
C GLY A 15 28.87 1.53 -22.46
N ARG A 16 28.80 2.18 -23.61
CA ARG A 16 29.95 2.75 -24.34
C ARG A 16 29.63 4.21 -24.65
N GLY A 17 30.65 5.10 -24.56
CA GLY A 17 30.45 6.51 -24.88
C GLY A 17 30.63 7.42 -23.65
N ARG A 18 29.92 8.57 -23.64
CA ARG A 18 30.08 9.58 -22.58
C ARG A 18 29.55 9.11 -21.28
N SER A 19 30.40 8.96 -20.26
CA SER A 19 30.00 8.59 -18.89
C SER A 19 29.71 9.82 -18.04
N ARG A 20 28.87 9.61 -17.00
CA ARG A 20 28.70 10.52 -15.86
C ARG A 20 29.41 9.93 -14.65
N LEU A 21 29.93 10.82 -13.79
CA LEU A 21 30.58 10.42 -12.55
C LEU A 21 29.58 10.40 -11.38
N ILE A 22 29.76 9.42 -10.52
CA ILE A 22 29.13 9.39 -9.20
C ILE A 22 30.19 9.74 -8.19
N HIS A 23 29.91 10.74 -7.36
CA HIS A 23 30.83 11.26 -6.35
C HIS A 23 30.41 10.83 -4.95
N HIS A 24 31.38 10.65 -4.09
CA HIS A 24 31.17 10.48 -2.65
C HIS A 24 30.60 11.78 -2.07
N ALA A 25 29.43 11.72 -1.45
CA ALA A 25 28.73 12.92 -0.99
C ALA A 25 29.50 13.72 0.09
N ILE A 26 30.36 13.04 0.87
CA ILE A 26 31.13 13.63 1.97
C ILE A 26 32.47 14.23 1.47
N SER A 27 33.24 13.46 0.67
CA SER A 27 34.57 13.88 0.22
C SER A 27 34.60 14.57 -1.14
N GLY A 28 33.52 14.43 -1.94
CA GLY A 28 33.47 14.89 -3.32
C GLY A 28 34.31 14.05 -4.31
N GLU A 29 34.95 12.98 -3.85
CA GLU A 29 35.78 12.11 -4.68
C GLU A 29 34.93 11.33 -5.68
N ALA A 30 35.40 11.20 -6.92
CA ALA A 30 34.73 10.41 -7.96
C ALA A 30 34.94 8.90 -7.68
N LEU A 31 33.83 8.17 -7.52
CA LEU A 31 33.85 6.74 -7.19
C LEU A 31 33.58 5.85 -8.39
N TRP A 32 32.56 6.19 -9.21
CA TRP A 32 32.02 5.33 -10.25
C TRP A 32 31.78 6.10 -11.54
N GLU A 33 31.88 5.38 -12.65
CA GLU A 33 31.43 5.84 -13.96
C GLU A 33 30.14 5.15 -14.37
N VAL A 34 29.22 5.90 -14.99
CA VAL A 34 27.91 5.41 -15.41
C VAL A 34 27.61 5.84 -16.82
N THR A 35 27.27 4.90 -17.69
CA THR A 35 26.70 5.16 -19.01
C THR A 35 25.87 3.96 -19.46
N SER A 36 24.74 4.23 -20.14
CA SER A 36 23.91 3.25 -20.83
C SER A 36 23.94 3.43 -22.36
N GLU A 37 24.79 4.31 -22.86
CA GLU A 37 24.88 4.54 -24.30
C GLU A 37 25.33 3.28 -25.04
N GLY A 38 24.65 2.96 -26.15
CA GLY A 38 24.92 1.77 -26.95
C GLY A 38 24.33 0.45 -26.40
N LEU A 39 23.54 0.49 -25.33
CA LEU A 39 22.78 -0.66 -24.85
C LEU A 39 21.45 -0.78 -25.63
N ASP A 40 21.04 -2.01 -25.92
CA ASP A 40 19.82 -2.30 -26.68
C ASP A 40 18.60 -2.38 -25.73
N MET A 41 17.83 -1.28 -25.66
CA MET A 41 16.65 -1.18 -24.79
C MET A 41 15.47 -1.97 -25.33
N ALA A 42 15.36 -2.12 -26.67
CA ALA A 42 14.32 -2.94 -27.30
C ALA A 42 14.52 -4.41 -26.96
N ALA A 43 15.74 -4.94 -27.09
CA ALA A 43 16.08 -6.32 -26.72
C ALA A 43 15.85 -6.57 -25.21
N ALA A 44 16.18 -5.61 -24.34
CA ALA A 44 15.95 -5.73 -22.90
C ALA A 44 14.45 -5.88 -22.58
N ARG A 45 13.60 -5.05 -23.20
CA ARG A 45 12.14 -5.17 -23.06
C ARG A 45 11.64 -6.50 -23.59
N LEU A 46 12.06 -6.90 -24.79
CA LEU A 46 11.63 -8.16 -25.41
C LEU A 46 11.98 -9.36 -24.53
N PHE A 47 13.20 -9.39 -23.99
CA PHE A 47 13.64 -10.44 -23.08
C PHE A 47 12.77 -10.54 -21.82
N ALA A 48 12.42 -9.40 -21.21
CA ALA A 48 11.54 -9.38 -20.05
C ALA A 48 10.14 -9.94 -20.37
N ILE A 49 9.62 -9.65 -21.57
CA ILE A 49 8.31 -10.12 -22.03
C ILE A 49 8.35 -11.61 -22.40
N GLU A 50 9.40 -12.07 -23.08
CA GLU A 50 9.49 -13.45 -23.56
C GLU A 50 9.90 -14.45 -22.47
N LYS A 51 10.69 -14.03 -21.50
CA LYS A 51 11.18 -14.88 -20.40
C LYS A 51 10.50 -14.58 -19.07
N GLY A 52 10.57 -13.35 -18.58
CA GLY A 52 10.10 -12.97 -17.26
C GLY A 52 8.58 -13.01 -17.12
N ALA A 53 7.85 -12.44 -18.08
CA ALA A 53 6.40 -12.35 -17.98
C ALA A 53 5.70 -13.73 -18.01
N PRO A 54 6.05 -14.68 -18.89
CA PRO A 54 5.45 -16.02 -18.84
C PRO A 54 5.78 -16.77 -17.54
N ALA A 55 7.02 -16.69 -17.07
CA ALA A 55 7.45 -17.35 -15.83
C ALA A 55 6.68 -16.83 -14.61
N LEU A 56 6.56 -15.51 -14.46
CA LEU A 56 5.81 -14.90 -13.34
C LEU A 56 4.30 -15.17 -13.44
N ARG A 57 3.71 -15.15 -14.65
CA ARG A 57 2.28 -15.42 -14.85
C ARG A 57 1.90 -16.88 -14.62
N ALA A 58 2.84 -17.81 -14.81
CA ALA A 58 2.62 -19.23 -14.52
C ALA A 58 2.53 -19.51 -13.01
N MET A 59 3.12 -18.65 -12.17
CA MET A 59 3.04 -18.75 -10.72
C MET A 59 1.68 -18.26 -10.20
N THR A 60 1.13 -18.94 -9.20
CA THR A 60 -0.03 -18.44 -8.45
C THR A 60 0.35 -17.21 -7.61
N PHE A 61 -0.65 -16.48 -7.10
CA PHE A 61 -0.36 -15.36 -6.19
C PHE A 61 0.36 -15.82 -4.91
N ILE A 62 0.05 -17.02 -4.41
CA ILE A 62 0.70 -17.59 -3.24
C ILE A 62 2.18 -17.89 -3.51
N GLU A 63 2.51 -18.44 -4.67
CA GLU A 63 3.89 -18.71 -5.08
C GLU A 63 4.69 -17.40 -5.26
N ARG A 64 4.09 -16.36 -5.88
CA ARG A 64 4.72 -15.04 -5.99
C ARG A 64 4.93 -14.40 -4.61
N ALA A 65 3.96 -14.54 -3.70
CA ALA A 65 4.10 -14.07 -2.31
C ALA A 65 5.24 -14.80 -1.58
N ALA A 66 5.40 -16.11 -1.79
CA ALA A 66 6.51 -16.89 -1.24
C ALA A 66 7.86 -16.43 -1.80
N MET A 67 7.94 -16.17 -3.12
CA MET A 67 9.11 -15.59 -3.78
C MET A 67 9.49 -14.24 -3.17
N LEU A 68 8.54 -13.30 -3.01
CA LEU A 68 8.78 -12.01 -2.36
C LEU A 68 9.37 -12.19 -0.95
N LYS A 69 8.82 -13.12 -0.17
CA LYS A 69 9.32 -13.40 1.18
C LYS A 69 10.74 -13.97 1.17
N ALA A 70 11.07 -14.83 0.22
CA ALA A 70 12.40 -15.41 0.09
C ALA A 70 13.43 -14.32 -0.29
N VAL A 71 13.11 -13.45 -1.26
CA VAL A 71 13.95 -12.30 -1.65
C VAL A 71 14.15 -11.36 -0.47
N ALA A 72 13.09 -11.04 0.29
CA ALA A 72 13.20 -10.18 1.47
C ALA A 72 14.15 -10.74 2.52
N LYS A 73 14.07 -12.03 2.82
CA LYS A 73 14.98 -12.70 3.76
C LYS A 73 16.43 -12.67 3.29
N HIS A 74 16.66 -12.93 2.00
CA HIS A 74 17.98 -12.88 1.39
C HIS A 74 18.59 -11.48 1.50
N LEU A 75 17.88 -10.44 1.07
CA LEU A 75 18.36 -9.07 1.14
C LEU A 75 18.64 -8.62 2.58
N LEU A 76 17.81 -9.04 3.54
CA LEU A 76 18.02 -8.72 4.96
C LEU A 76 19.32 -9.35 5.49
N SER A 77 19.71 -10.54 5.01
CA SER A 77 20.97 -11.20 5.41
C SER A 77 22.20 -10.46 4.87
N GLU A 78 22.08 -9.68 3.78
CA GLU A 78 23.18 -8.92 3.17
C GLU A 78 23.16 -7.41 3.52
N LYS A 79 22.30 -6.97 4.40
CA LYS A 79 22.03 -5.54 4.66
C LYS A 79 23.27 -4.69 4.98
N GLU A 80 24.26 -5.24 5.70
CA GLU A 80 25.46 -4.48 6.08
C GLU A 80 26.29 -4.04 4.85
N ARG A 81 26.30 -4.83 3.78
CA ARG A 81 26.90 -4.46 2.51
C ARG A 81 26.19 -3.23 1.90
N PHE A 82 24.87 -3.18 1.97
CA PHE A 82 24.10 -2.05 1.47
C PHE A 82 24.27 -0.81 2.33
N TYR A 83 24.39 -0.95 3.65
CA TYR A 83 24.70 0.14 4.57
C TYR A 83 26.03 0.82 4.21
N ALA A 84 27.07 0.05 3.91
CA ALA A 84 28.38 0.58 3.53
C ALA A 84 28.31 1.43 2.24
N LEU A 85 27.51 1.02 1.25
CA LEU A 85 27.28 1.79 0.03
C LEU A 85 26.39 3.00 0.26
N SER A 86 25.38 2.88 1.11
CA SER A 86 24.46 3.98 1.44
C SER A 86 25.19 5.15 2.13
N ALA A 87 26.17 4.87 2.98
CA ALA A 87 26.99 5.90 3.61
C ALA A 87 27.71 6.82 2.60
N GLN A 88 28.10 6.29 1.43
CA GLN A 88 28.73 7.08 0.35
C GLN A 88 27.80 8.15 -0.23
N THR A 89 26.49 8.00 -0.06
CA THR A 89 25.47 8.97 -0.50
C THR A 89 25.18 10.07 0.53
N GLY A 90 25.96 10.14 1.61
CA GLY A 90 25.77 11.08 2.71
C GLY A 90 24.74 10.64 3.76
N ALA A 91 24.16 9.45 3.63
CA ALA A 91 23.15 8.93 4.54
C ALA A 91 23.74 8.53 5.90
N THR A 92 23.10 8.91 6.99
CA THR A 92 23.38 8.35 8.32
C THR A 92 22.93 6.89 8.38
N ARG A 93 23.37 6.15 9.41
CA ARG A 93 22.89 4.77 9.60
C ARG A 93 21.36 4.71 9.81
N ALA A 94 20.79 5.72 10.46
CA ALA A 94 19.34 5.80 10.66
C ALA A 94 18.60 6.05 9.32
N ASP A 95 19.13 6.92 8.45
CA ASP A 95 18.59 7.15 7.10
C ASP A 95 18.68 5.89 6.25
N SER A 96 19.80 5.19 6.33
CA SER A 96 20.04 3.94 5.60
C SER A 96 19.11 2.82 6.08
N TRP A 97 18.78 2.78 7.38
CA TRP A 97 17.80 1.85 7.92
C TRP A 97 16.42 2.05 7.29
N VAL A 98 15.97 3.31 7.17
CA VAL A 98 14.69 3.63 6.52
C VAL A 98 14.70 3.16 5.06
N ASP A 99 15.75 3.44 4.31
CA ASP A 99 15.86 3.09 2.90
C ASP A 99 15.95 1.57 2.69
N ILE A 100 16.86 0.90 3.39
CA ILE A 100 17.21 -0.51 3.15
C ILE A 100 16.21 -1.43 3.86
N GLU A 101 16.14 -1.36 5.19
CA GLU A 101 15.26 -2.28 5.95
C GLU A 101 13.79 -1.92 5.80
N GLY A 102 13.46 -0.63 5.67
CA GLY A 102 12.10 -0.19 5.33
C GLY A 102 11.65 -0.70 3.95
N GLY A 103 12.51 -0.60 2.93
CA GLY A 103 12.24 -1.15 1.61
C GLY A 103 12.05 -2.68 1.62
N ILE A 104 12.92 -3.41 2.33
CA ILE A 104 12.79 -4.86 2.53
C ILE A 104 11.49 -5.19 3.28
N GLY A 105 11.10 -4.37 4.26
CA GLY A 105 9.84 -4.48 4.99
C GLY A 105 8.61 -4.42 4.07
N THR A 106 8.68 -3.66 2.99
CA THR A 106 7.63 -3.61 1.98
C THR A 106 7.44 -4.95 1.27
N LEU A 107 8.53 -5.64 0.92
CA LEU A 107 8.44 -7.00 0.36
C LEU A 107 7.75 -7.98 1.33
N PHE A 108 8.10 -7.93 2.63
CA PHE A 108 7.44 -8.76 3.64
C PHE A 108 5.95 -8.45 3.76
N THR A 109 5.58 -7.17 3.70
CA THR A 109 4.18 -6.76 3.80
C THR A 109 3.37 -7.28 2.61
N TYR A 110 3.85 -7.11 1.37
CA TYR A 110 3.16 -7.63 0.18
C TYR A 110 3.17 -9.15 0.12
N ALA A 111 4.21 -9.82 0.58
CA ALA A 111 4.22 -11.27 0.74
C ALA A 111 3.14 -11.74 1.73
N SER A 112 2.96 -11.04 2.83
CA SER A 112 1.91 -11.33 3.81
C SER A 112 0.51 -11.07 3.26
N LEU A 113 0.29 -9.94 2.58
CA LEU A 113 -0.99 -9.61 1.95
C LEU A 113 -1.35 -10.63 0.87
N GLY A 114 -0.41 -10.95 -0.03
CA GLY A 114 -0.62 -11.95 -1.07
C GLY A 114 -1.00 -13.32 -0.52
N SER A 115 -0.31 -13.77 0.54
CA SER A 115 -0.59 -15.08 1.16
C SER A 115 -1.91 -15.15 1.91
N ARG A 116 -2.47 -14.03 2.38
CA ARG A 116 -3.69 -14.01 3.20
C ARG A 116 -4.94 -13.65 2.41
N GLU A 117 -4.81 -12.79 1.42
CA GLU A 117 -5.94 -12.10 0.81
C GLU A 117 -6.12 -12.45 -0.67
N LEU A 118 -5.11 -13.03 -1.33
CA LEU A 118 -5.20 -13.41 -2.73
C LEU A 118 -5.48 -14.91 -2.89
N PRO A 119 -6.11 -15.32 -4.02
CA PRO A 119 -6.40 -16.72 -4.29
C PRO A 119 -5.14 -17.51 -4.62
N ASP A 120 -5.16 -18.83 -4.34
CA ASP A 120 -4.15 -19.75 -4.87
C ASP A 120 -4.46 -20.07 -6.33
N ASP A 121 -4.35 -19.06 -7.17
CA ASP A 121 -4.64 -19.10 -8.60
C ASP A 121 -3.81 -18.03 -9.33
N THR A 122 -3.83 -18.06 -10.63
CA THR A 122 -3.26 -17.02 -11.52
C THR A 122 -4.30 -15.96 -11.92
N LEU A 123 -5.58 -16.23 -11.69
CA LEU A 123 -6.71 -15.34 -11.94
C LEU A 123 -7.30 -14.87 -10.61
N TRP A 124 -7.51 -13.57 -10.47
CA TRP A 124 -8.11 -12.98 -9.29
C TRP A 124 -9.54 -12.49 -9.57
N PRO A 125 -10.57 -13.26 -9.20
CA PRO A 125 -11.95 -12.80 -9.29
C PRO A 125 -12.26 -11.80 -8.17
N GLU A 126 -12.92 -10.70 -8.48
CA GLU A 126 -13.51 -9.82 -7.47
C GLU A 126 -14.74 -10.47 -6.85
N ASP A 127 -15.02 -10.18 -5.58
CA ASP A 127 -16.03 -10.93 -4.79
C ASP A 127 -17.47 -10.71 -5.27
N GLU A 128 -17.78 -9.58 -5.90
CA GLU A 128 -19.13 -9.22 -6.25
C GLU A 128 -19.60 -9.87 -7.57
N LEU A 129 -20.72 -10.62 -7.47
CA LEU A 129 -21.46 -11.06 -8.64
C LEU A 129 -22.56 -10.04 -8.95
N ILE A 130 -22.54 -9.50 -10.16
CA ILE A 130 -23.47 -8.47 -10.62
C ILE A 130 -24.59 -9.15 -11.42
N PRO A 131 -25.84 -9.23 -10.90
CA PRO A 131 -26.96 -9.80 -11.64
C PRO A 131 -27.32 -8.88 -12.82
N LEU A 132 -27.44 -9.44 -14.03
CA LEU A 132 -27.79 -8.73 -15.26
C LEU A 132 -29.19 -9.12 -15.80
N SER A 133 -29.82 -10.13 -15.22
CA SER A 133 -31.19 -10.55 -15.56
C SER A 133 -32.06 -10.68 -14.31
N LYS A 134 -33.36 -10.47 -14.46
CA LYS A 134 -34.34 -10.53 -13.34
C LYS A 134 -34.43 -11.92 -12.71
N GLU A 135 -34.26 -12.96 -13.52
CA GLU A 135 -34.35 -14.36 -13.09
C GLU A 135 -33.02 -14.96 -12.66
N GLY A 136 -31.92 -14.13 -12.66
CA GLY A 136 -30.60 -14.57 -12.21
C GLY A 136 -29.84 -15.53 -13.14
N GLY A 137 -30.38 -15.82 -14.32
CA GLY A 137 -29.74 -16.74 -15.30
C GLY A 137 -28.53 -16.12 -16.03
N PHE A 138 -28.33 -14.81 -15.93
CA PHE A 138 -27.23 -14.10 -16.56
C PHE A 138 -26.65 -13.04 -15.60
N ALA A 139 -25.34 -13.08 -15.44
CA ALA A 139 -24.62 -12.21 -14.49
C ALA A 139 -23.25 -11.79 -15.04
N ALA A 140 -22.60 -10.88 -14.36
CA ALA A 140 -21.22 -10.51 -14.61
C ALA A 140 -20.36 -10.61 -13.36
N ARG A 141 -19.06 -10.80 -13.56
CA ARG A 141 -18.04 -10.73 -12.52
C ARG A 141 -16.78 -10.07 -13.09
N HIS A 142 -16.14 -9.21 -12.32
CA HIS A 142 -14.83 -8.71 -12.71
C HIS A 142 -13.75 -9.70 -12.32
N VAL A 143 -12.78 -9.86 -13.22
CA VAL A 143 -11.57 -10.65 -13.00
C VAL A 143 -10.34 -9.81 -13.29
N LEU A 144 -9.28 -10.04 -12.53
CA LEU A 144 -7.98 -9.43 -12.77
C LEU A 144 -7.00 -10.52 -13.20
N THR A 145 -6.23 -10.20 -14.24
CA THR A 145 -5.13 -11.02 -14.76
C THR A 145 -3.87 -10.18 -14.87
N SER A 146 -2.70 -10.80 -14.73
CA SER A 146 -1.43 -10.10 -14.93
C SER A 146 -1.36 -9.50 -16.33
N LYS A 147 -0.89 -8.25 -16.46
CA LYS A 147 -0.58 -7.67 -17.77
C LYS A 147 0.53 -8.46 -18.46
N SER A 148 0.54 -8.46 -19.79
CA SER A 148 1.50 -9.24 -20.57
C SER A 148 2.80 -8.50 -20.89
N GLY A 149 2.91 -7.23 -20.52
CA GLY A 149 4.06 -6.37 -20.75
C GLY A 149 5.08 -6.37 -19.63
N VAL A 150 5.82 -5.28 -19.52
CA VAL A 150 6.84 -5.02 -18.50
C VAL A 150 6.54 -3.73 -17.74
N ALA A 151 6.86 -3.69 -16.45
CA ALA A 151 6.79 -2.48 -15.64
C ALA A 151 8.15 -1.76 -15.68
N VAL A 152 8.15 -0.50 -16.12
CA VAL A 152 9.34 0.37 -16.11
C VAL A 152 9.30 1.25 -14.89
N HIS A 153 10.29 1.09 -13.99
CA HIS A 153 10.41 1.82 -12.75
C HIS A 153 11.51 2.86 -12.86
N ILE A 154 11.17 4.14 -12.96
CA ILE A 154 12.11 5.27 -12.97
C ILE A 154 12.12 5.88 -11.57
N ASN A 155 13.21 5.67 -10.83
CA ASN A 155 13.29 5.97 -9.40
C ASN A 155 14.13 7.20 -9.10
N ALA A 156 13.80 7.91 -8.01
CA ALA A 156 14.51 9.05 -7.47
C ALA A 156 15.79 8.62 -6.72
N PHE A 157 16.62 9.60 -6.34
CA PHE A 157 17.92 9.35 -5.70
C PHE A 157 17.86 9.19 -4.19
N ASN A 158 16.83 9.70 -3.55
CA ASN A 158 16.79 9.88 -2.09
C ASN A 158 16.67 8.57 -1.31
N PHE A 159 15.87 7.62 -1.80
CA PHE A 159 15.70 6.28 -1.23
C PHE A 159 15.84 5.22 -2.32
N PRO A 160 17.06 4.95 -2.82
CA PRO A 160 17.29 4.06 -3.97
C PRO A 160 16.88 2.60 -3.74
N CYS A 161 16.95 2.11 -2.49
CA CYS A 161 16.51 0.77 -2.11
C CYS A 161 15.00 0.72 -1.91
N TRP A 162 14.45 1.61 -1.08
CA TRP A 162 13.01 1.70 -0.86
C TRP A 162 12.26 1.93 -2.16
N GLY A 163 12.60 2.99 -2.91
CA GLY A 163 11.91 3.34 -4.15
C GLY A 163 11.91 2.25 -5.21
N MET A 164 12.93 1.38 -5.22
CA MET A 164 12.94 0.18 -6.03
C MET A 164 11.98 -0.89 -5.47
N LEU A 165 12.09 -1.21 -4.19
CA LEU A 165 11.40 -2.35 -3.58
C LEU A 165 9.90 -2.10 -3.40
N GLU A 166 9.48 -0.85 -3.14
CA GLU A 166 8.05 -0.49 -3.04
C GLU A 166 7.29 -0.71 -4.36
N LYS A 167 7.98 -0.52 -5.50
CA LYS A 167 7.41 -0.77 -6.82
C LYS A 167 7.53 -2.23 -7.24
N LEU A 168 8.65 -2.89 -6.93
CA LEU A 168 8.86 -4.30 -7.24
C LEU A 168 7.87 -5.23 -6.53
N ALA A 169 7.56 -4.95 -5.26
CA ALA A 169 6.68 -5.80 -4.47
C ALA A 169 5.29 -6.00 -5.10
N PRO A 170 4.51 -4.94 -5.39
CA PRO A 170 3.21 -5.08 -6.06
C PRO A 170 3.34 -5.53 -7.52
N THR A 171 4.41 -5.14 -8.24
CA THR A 171 4.66 -5.54 -9.63
C THR A 171 4.82 -7.06 -9.75
N TRP A 172 5.69 -7.64 -8.95
CA TRP A 172 5.91 -9.09 -8.98
C TRP A 172 4.71 -9.87 -8.42
N LEU A 173 4.05 -9.35 -7.38
CA LEU A 173 2.82 -9.97 -6.90
C LEU A 173 1.71 -9.90 -7.95
N GLY A 174 1.64 -8.84 -8.75
CA GLY A 174 0.78 -8.70 -9.93
C GLY A 174 1.20 -9.58 -11.11
N GLY A 175 2.38 -10.20 -11.07
CA GLY A 175 2.87 -11.13 -12.09
C GLY A 175 3.52 -10.46 -13.32
N MET A 176 4.04 -9.23 -13.17
CA MET A 176 4.78 -8.53 -14.23
C MET A 176 6.29 -8.53 -13.95
N PRO A 177 7.14 -8.66 -14.98
CA PRO A 177 8.57 -8.36 -14.87
C PRO A 177 8.82 -6.85 -14.77
N ALA A 178 9.99 -6.45 -14.28
CA ALA A 178 10.35 -5.05 -14.13
C ALA A 178 11.69 -4.69 -14.78
N ILE A 179 11.74 -3.50 -15.40
CA ILE A 179 12.97 -2.81 -15.81
C ILE A 179 13.17 -1.63 -14.87
N ILE A 180 14.23 -1.66 -14.10
CA ILE A 180 14.52 -0.66 -13.07
C ILE A 180 15.53 0.34 -13.63
N LYS A 181 15.21 1.62 -13.52
CA LYS A 181 16.10 2.73 -13.88
C LYS A 181 16.27 3.66 -12.67
N PRO A 182 17.29 3.44 -11.82
CA PRO A 182 17.62 4.36 -10.73
C PRO A 182 18.14 5.70 -11.26
N THR A 183 18.09 6.73 -10.42
CA THR A 183 18.84 7.96 -10.68
C THR A 183 20.34 7.67 -10.66
N THR A 184 21.09 8.30 -11.56
CA THR A 184 22.54 8.11 -11.70
C THR A 184 23.28 8.32 -10.38
N ALA A 185 22.93 9.33 -9.60
CA ALA A 185 23.64 9.71 -8.37
C ALA A 185 23.71 8.61 -7.30
N THR A 186 22.82 7.63 -7.32
CA THR A 186 22.74 6.54 -6.33
C THR A 186 22.65 5.15 -6.98
N ALA A 187 22.96 5.05 -8.27
CA ALA A 187 22.82 3.83 -9.06
C ALA A 187 23.67 2.66 -8.53
N GLN A 188 24.80 2.93 -7.88
CA GLN A 188 25.67 1.90 -7.29
C GLN A 188 24.97 1.07 -6.19
N LEU A 189 24.14 1.72 -5.39
CA LEU A 189 23.40 1.03 -4.32
C LEU A 189 22.28 0.15 -4.90
N THR A 190 21.52 0.69 -5.87
CA THR A 190 20.48 -0.10 -6.57
C THR A 190 21.11 -1.25 -7.34
N GLN A 191 22.26 -1.03 -8.04
CA GLN A 191 22.98 -2.10 -8.74
C GLN A 191 23.40 -3.23 -7.79
N ALA A 192 23.97 -2.88 -6.63
CA ALA A 192 24.40 -3.87 -5.65
C ALA A 192 23.22 -4.73 -5.15
N MET A 193 22.06 -4.11 -4.93
CA MET A 193 20.86 -4.82 -4.50
C MET A 193 20.28 -5.70 -5.62
N VAL A 194 20.18 -5.20 -6.85
CA VAL A 194 19.76 -6.01 -8.01
C VAL A 194 20.71 -7.18 -8.24
N LYS A 195 22.04 -6.94 -8.11
CA LYS A 195 23.02 -8.02 -8.24
C LYS A 195 22.79 -9.10 -7.18
N SER A 196 22.53 -8.73 -5.93
CA SER A 196 22.20 -9.68 -4.86
C SER A 196 20.95 -10.50 -5.19
N ILE A 197 19.89 -9.85 -5.70
CA ILE A 197 18.65 -10.53 -6.12
C ILE A 197 18.93 -11.53 -7.26
N VAL A 198 19.65 -11.12 -8.29
CA VAL A 198 19.98 -11.98 -9.45
C VAL A 198 20.85 -13.15 -9.04
N ASP A 199 21.92 -12.89 -8.29
CA ASP A 199 22.87 -13.93 -7.86
C ASP A 199 22.23 -14.96 -6.91
N SER A 200 21.14 -14.58 -6.20
CA SER A 200 20.41 -15.50 -5.33
C SER A 200 19.66 -16.62 -6.06
N GLY A 201 19.34 -16.43 -7.34
CA GLY A 201 18.51 -17.35 -8.11
C GLY A 201 17.05 -17.49 -7.62
N LEU A 202 16.59 -16.61 -6.74
CA LEU A 202 15.24 -16.65 -6.14
C LEU A 202 14.15 -16.14 -7.05
N VAL A 203 14.48 -15.42 -8.11
CA VAL A 203 13.53 -14.84 -9.06
C VAL A 203 13.71 -15.48 -10.44
N PRO A 204 12.63 -15.66 -11.22
CA PRO A 204 12.73 -16.19 -12.58
C PRO A 204 13.63 -15.34 -13.47
N GLU A 205 14.28 -15.97 -14.44
CA GLU A 205 15.01 -15.29 -15.50
C GLU A 205 14.11 -14.30 -16.23
N GLY A 206 14.60 -13.05 -16.43
CA GLY A 206 13.83 -11.98 -17.06
C GLY A 206 12.84 -11.26 -16.15
N ALA A 207 12.65 -11.70 -14.89
CA ALA A 207 11.76 -11.01 -13.94
C ALA A 207 12.28 -9.63 -13.51
N ILE A 208 13.59 -9.39 -13.64
CA ILE A 208 14.24 -8.12 -13.28
C ILE A 208 15.29 -7.74 -14.33
N SER A 209 15.33 -6.46 -14.67
CA SER A 209 16.39 -5.83 -15.47
C SER A 209 16.76 -4.51 -14.83
N LEU A 210 17.98 -4.02 -15.06
CA LEU A 210 18.52 -2.78 -14.49
C LEU A 210 19.22 -1.95 -15.55
N ILE A 211 18.90 -0.67 -15.64
CA ILE A 211 19.58 0.31 -16.47
C ILE A 211 20.36 1.29 -15.58
N CYS A 212 21.68 1.20 -15.58
CA CYS A 212 22.55 2.19 -14.96
C CYS A 212 22.90 3.27 -15.98
N GLY A 213 22.30 4.45 -15.85
CA GLY A 213 22.47 5.57 -16.79
C GLY A 213 21.15 6.17 -17.28
N SER A 214 21.12 6.63 -18.53
CA SER A 214 19.89 7.11 -19.18
C SER A 214 18.95 5.96 -19.52
N ALA A 215 17.65 6.23 -19.57
CA ALA A 215 16.67 5.28 -20.11
C ALA A 215 16.82 5.07 -21.64
N GLY A 216 17.62 5.92 -22.33
CA GLY A 216 17.77 5.86 -23.76
C GLY A 216 16.43 6.03 -24.47
N ASP A 217 16.17 5.17 -25.42
CA ASP A 217 14.95 5.06 -26.20
C ASP A 217 13.94 4.04 -25.66
N LEU A 218 14.13 3.55 -24.41
CA LEU A 218 13.27 2.51 -23.82
C LEU A 218 11.78 2.81 -23.94
N LEU A 219 11.38 4.07 -23.69
CA LEU A 219 9.97 4.47 -23.71
C LEU A 219 9.35 4.43 -25.11
N ASP A 220 10.15 4.52 -26.17
CA ASP A 220 9.69 4.43 -27.56
C ASP A 220 9.32 3.00 -27.96
N HIS A 221 9.83 2.00 -27.23
CA HIS A 221 9.57 0.58 -27.47
C HIS A 221 8.40 0.02 -26.66
N LEU A 222 7.80 0.79 -25.72
CA LEU A 222 6.71 0.32 -24.86
C LEU A 222 5.40 0.15 -25.64
N ASP A 223 4.49 -0.68 -25.08
CA ASP A 223 3.18 -0.96 -25.63
C ASP A 223 2.07 -0.86 -24.55
N SER A 224 0.81 -0.95 -24.96
CA SER A 224 -0.39 -0.80 -24.13
C SER A 224 -0.47 -1.69 -22.89
N GLN A 225 0.22 -2.83 -22.90
CA GLN A 225 0.30 -3.73 -21.76
C GLN A 225 1.46 -3.43 -20.81
N ASP A 226 2.36 -2.52 -21.18
CA ASP A 226 3.43 -2.05 -20.30
C ASP A 226 2.89 -1.01 -19.31
N VAL A 227 3.64 -0.75 -18.24
CA VAL A 227 3.32 0.25 -17.21
C VAL A 227 4.57 1.05 -16.91
N VAL A 228 4.45 2.37 -16.79
CA VAL A 228 5.54 3.24 -16.34
C VAL A 228 5.20 3.81 -14.97
N THR A 229 6.11 3.67 -14.01
CA THR A 229 6.05 4.35 -12.72
C THR A 229 7.26 5.26 -12.59
N PHE A 230 7.00 6.50 -12.24
CA PHE A 230 8.02 7.55 -12.14
C PHE A 230 7.99 8.20 -10.77
N THR A 231 9.15 8.32 -10.13
CA THR A 231 9.37 9.15 -8.95
C THR A 231 10.52 10.12 -9.24
N GLY A 232 10.27 11.42 -9.13
CA GLY A 232 11.27 12.44 -9.37
C GLY A 232 10.69 13.85 -9.46
N SER A 233 11.36 14.78 -10.16
CA SER A 233 10.87 16.14 -10.32
C SER A 233 9.63 16.20 -11.21
N ALA A 234 8.70 17.11 -10.90
CA ALA A 234 7.49 17.34 -11.69
C ALA A 234 7.80 17.66 -13.16
N ALA A 235 8.85 18.44 -13.41
CA ALA A 235 9.27 18.80 -14.78
C ALA A 235 9.69 17.56 -15.59
N THR A 236 10.50 16.67 -15.00
CA THR A 236 10.90 15.42 -15.67
C THR A 236 9.71 14.50 -15.87
N GLY A 237 8.85 14.34 -14.84
CA GLY A 237 7.67 13.50 -14.95
C GLY A 237 6.70 13.95 -16.04
N GLN A 238 6.45 15.27 -16.14
CA GLN A 238 5.63 15.84 -17.19
C GLN A 238 6.21 15.60 -18.60
N MET A 239 7.53 15.81 -18.76
CA MET A 239 8.24 15.53 -20.02
C MET A 239 8.10 14.07 -20.45
N LEU A 240 8.25 13.13 -19.53
CA LEU A 240 8.12 11.70 -19.82
C LEU A 240 6.66 11.29 -20.12
N ARG A 241 5.71 11.82 -19.35
CA ARG A 241 4.28 11.50 -19.48
C ARG A 241 3.70 11.89 -20.83
N VAL A 242 4.21 12.96 -21.45
CA VAL A 242 3.72 13.47 -22.74
C VAL A 242 4.48 12.91 -23.94
N GLN A 243 5.38 11.95 -23.74
CA GLN A 243 6.07 11.33 -24.87
C GLN A 243 5.09 10.71 -25.86
N PRO A 244 5.30 10.87 -27.17
CA PRO A 244 4.36 10.46 -28.21
C PRO A 244 3.91 8.99 -28.08
N ASN A 245 4.84 8.07 -27.79
CA ASN A 245 4.51 6.66 -27.67
C ASN A 245 3.65 6.35 -26.43
N ILE A 246 3.92 7.00 -25.30
CA ILE A 246 3.12 6.86 -24.06
C ILE A 246 1.68 7.28 -24.32
N VAL A 247 1.50 8.44 -24.97
CA VAL A 247 0.18 9.00 -25.27
C VAL A 247 -0.54 8.15 -26.35
N ALA A 248 0.12 7.85 -27.46
CA ALA A 248 -0.49 7.16 -28.60
C ALA A 248 -0.97 5.74 -28.26
N LYS A 249 -0.27 5.04 -27.37
CA LYS A 249 -0.60 3.68 -26.97
C LYS A 249 -1.35 3.59 -25.63
N SER A 250 -1.72 4.74 -25.05
CA SER A 250 -2.41 4.80 -23.75
C SER A 250 -1.71 3.98 -22.66
N ILE A 251 -0.38 4.09 -22.59
CA ILE A 251 0.42 3.35 -21.61
C ILE A 251 0.14 3.93 -20.22
N PRO A 252 -0.26 3.14 -19.23
CA PRO A 252 -0.45 3.61 -17.87
C PRO A 252 0.83 4.25 -17.32
N PHE A 253 0.73 5.49 -16.87
CA PHE A 253 1.83 6.27 -16.33
C PHE A 253 1.48 6.80 -14.94
N THR A 254 2.09 6.21 -13.91
CA THR A 254 1.96 6.66 -12.52
C THR A 254 3.11 7.57 -12.18
N MET A 255 2.82 8.70 -11.54
CA MET A 255 3.80 9.72 -11.20
C MET A 255 3.69 10.12 -9.74
N GLU A 256 4.82 10.04 -9.02
CA GLU A 256 5.07 10.70 -7.76
C GLU A 256 6.07 11.82 -8.02
N ALA A 257 5.73 13.05 -7.65
CA ALA A 257 6.52 14.22 -7.98
C ALA A 257 6.70 15.17 -6.78
N ASP A 258 7.09 16.41 -7.07
CA ASP A 258 7.34 17.47 -6.09
C ASP A 258 6.20 17.61 -5.08
N SER A 259 6.53 17.85 -3.82
CA SER A 259 5.54 18.00 -2.77
C SER A 259 5.90 19.10 -1.79
N LEU A 260 4.96 19.99 -1.51
CA LEU A 260 5.08 21.03 -0.49
C LEU A 260 4.26 20.67 0.75
N ASN A 261 4.68 19.60 1.40
CA ASN A 261 4.01 19.05 2.57
C ASN A 261 3.96 20.07 3.72
N CYS A 262 2.86 20.07 4.44
CA CYS A 262 2.65 20.97 5.56
C CYS A 262 2.58 20.25 6.90
N CYS A 263 2.96 20.98 7.95
CA CYS A 263 2.64 20.65 9.32
C CYS A 263 1.90 21.84 9.94
N VAL A 264 0.68 21.61 10.39
CA VAL A 264 -0.22 22.62 10.94
C VAL A 264 -0.34 22.42 12.43
N LEU A 265 -0.15 23.48 13.21
CA LEU A 265 -0.44 23.51 14.64
C LEU A 265 -1.87 24.02 14.84
N GLY A 266 -2.70 23.24 15.53
CA GLY A 266 -4.07 23.61 15.85
C GLY A 266 -4.14 24.86 16.73
N GLU A 267 -5.19 25.65 16.58
CA GLU A 267 -5.40 26.88 17.41
C GLU A 267 -5.75 26.54 18.86
N ASP A 268 -6.11 25.30 19.15
CA ASP A 268 -6.37 24.75 20.47
C ASP A 268 -5.09 24.48 21.28
N ILE A 269 -3.91 24.54 20.65
CA ILE A 269 -2.64 24.16 21.27
C ILE A 269 -1.93 25.39 21.85
N THR A 270 -1.45 25.25 23.09
CA THR A 270 -0.63 26.24 23.82
C THR A 270 0.77 25.68 24.09
N PRO A 271 1.79 26.55 24.35
CA PRO A 271 3.17 26.11 24.55
C PRO A 271 3.42 25.15 25.72
N ASP A 272 2.53 25.06 26.68
CA ASP A 272 2.60 24.20 27.87
C ASP A 272 1.97 22.82 27.63
N GLN A 273 1.25 22.62 26.51
CA GLN A 273 0.65 21.32 26.16
C GLN A 273 1.68 20.39 25.50
N PRO A 274 1.54 19.07 25.70
CA PRO A 274 2.45 18.08 25.11
C PRO A 274 2.46 18.11 23.58
N GLU A 275 1.34 18.46 22.93
CA GLU A 275 1.20 18.60 21.48
C GLU A 275 2.18 19.63 20.90
N PHE A 276 2.47 20.73 21.62
CA PHE A 276 3.45 21.70 21.17
C PHE A 276 4.85 21.07 21.03
N ALA A 277 5.28 20.30 22.01
CA ALA A 277 6.56 19.61 21.97
C ALA A 277 6.59 18.52 20.88
N LEU A 278 5.46 17.86 20.62
CA LEU A 278 5.29 16.89 19.53
C LEU A 278 5.44 17.55 18.17
N PHE A 279 4.77 18.70 17.96
CA PHE A 279 4.89 19.50 16.74
C PHE A 279 6.34 19.87 16.45
N ILE A 280 7.04 20.45 17.43
CA ILE A 280 8.46 20.83 17.27
C ILE A 280 9.33 19.61 16.94
N ARG A 281 9.10 18.47 17.60
CA ARG A 281 9.83 17.23 17.35
C ARG A 281 9.62 16.72 15.93
N GLU A 282 8.38 16.73 15.46
CA GLU A 282 8.00 16.26 14.15
C GLU A 282 8.65 17.09 13.03
N VAL A 283 8.56 18.42 13.15
CA VAL A 283 9.17 19.35 12.19
C VAL A 283 10.69 19.14 12.11
N VAL A 284 11.37 19.11 13.27
CA VAL A 284 12.84 18.93 13.31
C VAL A 284 13.24 17.60 12.71
N ARG A 285 12.52 16.51 13.02
CA ARG A 285 12.77 15.18 12.47
C ARG A 285 12.68 15.20 10.94
N GLU A 286 11.60 15.77 10.42
CA GLU A 286 11.36 15.80 8.97
C GLU A 286 12.33 16.69 8.19
N MET A 287 12.81 17.76 8.81
CA MET A 287 13.85 18.64 8.25
C MET A 287 15.23 17.97 8.21
N THR A 288 15.55 17.09 9.15
CA THR A 288 16.91 16.55 9.33
C THR A 288 17.11 15.11 8.85
N THR A 289 16.05 14.30 8.81
CA THR A 289 16.12 12.94 8.25
C THR A 289 16.52 13.00 6.79
N LYS A 290 17.56 12.23 6.40
CA LYS A 290 18.16 12.23 5.07
C LYS A 290 18.56 13.63 4.58
N ALA A 291 18.98 14.51 5.47
CA ALA A 291 19.23 15.94 5.20
C ALA A 291 18.04 16.61 4.49
N GLY A 292 16.82 16.29 4.89
CA GLY A 292 15.59 16.82 4.30
C GLY A 292 15.28 16.36 2.87
N GLN A 293 16.07 15.46 2.30
CA GLN A 293 15.86 14.92 0.94
C GLN A 293 14.79 13.82 0.95
N LYS A 294 13.58 14.18 1.36
CA LYS A 294 12.40 13.31 1.39
C LYS A 294 11.27 13.95 0.61
N CYS A 295 10.62 13.18 -0.23
CA CYS A 295 9.41 13.62 -0.93
C CYS A 295 8.28 14.03 0.06
N THR A 296 8.28 13.44 1.25
CA THR A 296 7.31 13.72 2.32
C THR A 296 7.82 14.72 3.37
N ALA A 297 9.03 15.30 3.26
CA ALA A 297 9.54 16.24 4.25
C ALA A 297 8.61 17.45 4.45
N ILE A 298 8.51 17.94 5.68
CA ILE A 298 7.75 19.15 5.97
C ILE A 298 8.48 20.35 5.39
N ARG A 299 7.86 21.02 4.43
CA ARG A 299 8.36 22.25 3.79
C ARG A 299 7.69 23.51 4.31
N ARG A 300 6.43 23.39 4.75
CA ARG A 300 5.59 24.49 5.20
C ARG A 300 5.11 24.22 6.61
N ILE A 301 5.49 25.12 7.54
CA ILE A 301 5.18 25.05 8.95
C ILE A 301 4.13 26.14 9.21
N ILE A 302 2.88 25.76 9.47
CA ILE A 302 1.76 26.69 9.58
C ILE A 302 1.30 26.73 11.04
N VAL A 303 1.33 27.91 11.65
CA VAL A 303 1.04 28.07 13.08
C VAL A 303 0.16 29.28 13.35
N PRO A 304 -0.64 29.27 14.43
CA PRO A 304 -1.37 30.47 14.86
C PRO A 304 -0.43 31.67 15.00
N GLN A 305 -0.86 32.85 14.54
CA GLN A 305 -0.07 34.08 14.56
C GLN A 305 0.53 34.37 15.94
N ALA A 306 -0.22 34.11 17.00
CA ALA A 306 0.24 34.34 18.38
C ALA A 306 1.40 33.43 18.82
N LEU A 307 1.58 32.27 18.14
CA LEU A 307 2.58 31.25 18.50
C LEU A 307 3.84 31.32 17.63
N VAL A 308 3.91 32.19 16.63
CA VAL A 308 5.03 32.27 15.68
C VAL A 308 6.38 32.37 16.37
N ASN A 309 6.52 33.29 17.35
CA ASN A 309 7.79 33.48 18.06
C ASN A 309 8.14 32.26 18.93
N ALA A 310 7.18 31.73 19.68
CA ALA A 310 7.40 30.57 20.55
C ALA A 310 7.82 29.33 19.71
N VAL A 311 7.18 29.11 18.57
CA VAL A 311 7.54 28.01 17.64
C VAL A 311 8.89 28.27 17.00
N SER A 312 9.15 29.48 16.51
CA SER A 312 10.44 29.86 15.91
C SER A 312 11.60 29.60 16.88
N ASP A 313 11.50 30.12 18.12
CA ASP A 313 12.55 29.96 19.12
C ASP A 313 12.77 28.48 19.49
N ALA A 314 11.70 27.72 19.65
CA ALA A 314 11.78 26.28 19.95
C ALA A 314 12.41 25.48 18.82
N LEU A 315 12.08 25.79 17.57
CA LEU A 315 12.69 25.14 16.38
C LEU A 315 14.17 25.50 16.27
N VAL A 316 14.53 26.77 16.35
CA VAL A 316 15.92 27.25 16.32
C VAL A 316 16.75 26.57 17.40
N ALA A 317 16.26 26.56 18.66
CA ALA A 317 16.97 25.93 19.77
C ALA A 317 17.23 24.43 19.59
N ARG A 318 16.36 23.72 18.87
CA ARG A 318 16.56 22.30 18.56
C ARG A 318 17.42 22.08 17.31
N LEU A 319 17.20 22.83 16.25
CA LEU A 319 17.96 22.71 14.99
C LEU A 319 19.43 23.06 15.17
N GLN A 320 19.78 24.05 16.04
CA GLN A 320 21.17 24.39 16.38
C GLN A 320 21.94 23.25 17.05
N LYS A 321 21.23 22.28 17.66
CA LYS A 321 21.86 21.11 18.30
C LYS A 321 22.09 19.96 17.32
N VAL A 322 21.65 20.10 16.07
CA VAL A 322 21.84 19.06 15.05
C VAL A 322 23.28 19.13 14.54
N VAL A 323 24.07 18.12 14.87
CA VAL A 323 25.44 17.99 14.38
C VAL A 323 25.41 17.51 12.94
N VAL A 324 25.84 18.37 12.04
CA VAL A 324 25.97 18.08 10.59
C VAL A 324 27.42 17.68 10.31
N GLY A 325 27.63 16.56 9.62
CA GLY A 325 28.98 16.12 9.34
C GLY A 325 29.05 14.76 8.68
N ASP A 326 30.24 14.16 8.68
CA ASP A 326 30.44 12.81 8.21
C ASP A 326 29.70 11.79 9.09
N PRO A 327 28.75 11.01 8.55
CA PRO A 327 27.99 10.01 9.32
C PRO A 327 28.84 8.92 9.98
N ALA A 328 30.09 8.74 9.58
CA ALA A 328 31.03 7.83 10.23
C ALA A 328 31.53 8.34 11.59
N GLN A 329 31.38 9.65 11.86
CA GLN A 329 31.81 10.27 13.11
C GLN A 329 30.71 10.15 14.17
N GLU A 330 31.12 9.89 15.40
CA GLU A 330 30.20 9.81 16.56
C GLU A 330 29.50 11.16 16.80
N GLY A 331 28.21 11.08 17.13
CA GLY A 331 27.40 12.28 17.44
C GLY A 331 26.79 12.98 16.22
N VAL A 332 27.20 12.67 15.01
CA VAL A 332 26.59 13.21 13.78
C VAL A 332 25.15 12.72 13.65
N LYS A 333 24.23 13.65 13.43
CA LYS A 333 22.79 13.41 13.31
C LYS A 333 22.24 13.65 11.90
N MET A 334 22.94 14.43 11.10
CA MET A 334 22.57 14.74 9.71
C MET A 334 23.83 14.69 8.83
N GLY A 335 23.76 13.95 7.75
CA GLY A 335 24.85 13.85 6.77
C GLY A 335 24.76 14.91 5.67
N ALA A 336 25.38 14.63 4.52
CA ALA A 336 25.38 15.50 3.36
C ALA A 336 24.16 15.27 2.45
N LEU A 337 23.90 16.24 1.58
CA LEU A 337 23.09 16.06 0.38
C LEU A 337 23.79 15.07 -0.57
N VAL A 338 23.06 14.52 -1.52
CA VAL A 338 23.56 13.43 -2.38
C VAL A 338 24.80 13.82 -3.20
N ASN A 339 24.92 15.07 -3.61
CA ASN A 339 26.06 15.62 -4.36
C ASN A 339 26.08 17.15 -4.35
N ALA A 340 27.13 17.74 -4.94
CA ALA A 340 27.30 19.19 -5.04
C ALA A 340 26.24 19.88 -5.93
N GLU A 341 25.71 19.19 -6.95
CA GLU A 341 24.64 19.74 -7.81
C GLU A 341 23.38 19.95 -6.99
N GLN A 342 23.00 18.95 -6.16
CA GLN A 342 21.84 19.06 -5.26
C GLN A 342 22.04 20.16 -4.22
N ARG A 343 23.26 20.33 -3.68
CA ARG A 343 23.57 21.43 -2.76
C ARG A 343 23.38 22.80 -3.41
N ALA A 344 23.82 22.94 -4.66
CA ALA A 344 23.66 24.19 -5.42
C ALA A 344 22.17 24.48 -5.70
N ASP A 345 21.40 23.47 -6.09
CA ASP A 345 19.95 23.60 -6.31
C ASP A 345 19.21 24.05 -5.04
N VAL A 346 19.50 23.42 -3.90
CA VAL A 346 18.90 23.82 -2.61
C VAL A 346 19.24 25.28 -2.28
N GLN A 347 20.49 25.71 -2.50
CA GLN A 347 20.90 27.10 -2.27
C GLN A 347 20.15 28.07 -3.20
N GLU A 348 19.97 27.72 -4.46
CA GLU A 348 19.19 28.52 -5.41
C GLU A 348 17.74 28.66 -4.98
N LYS A 349 17.09 27.58 -4.50
CA LYS A 349 15.72 27.62 -3.99
C LYS A 349 15.58 28.47 -2.73
N VAL A 350 16.56 28.40 -1.81
CA VAL A 350 16.61 29.28 -0.65
C VAL A 350 16.73 30.75 -1.10
N ASN A 351 17.60 31.06 -2.02
CA ASN A 351 17.75 32.42 -2.55
C ASN A 351 16.46 32.93 -3.23
N THR A 352 15.74 32.05 -3.93
CA THR A 352 14.43 32.37 -4.53
C THR A 352 13.41 32.74 -3.47
N LEU A 353 13.35 32.00 -2.36
CA LEU A 353 12.40 32.28 -1.26
C LEU A 353 12.79 33.58 -0.54
N LEU A 354 14.06 33.86 -0.36
CA LEU A 354 14.54 35.13 0.24
C LEU A 354 14.21 36.32 -0.64
N ALA A 355 14.44 36.21 -1.94
CA ALA A 355 14.09 37.26 -2.92
C ALA A 355 12.58 37.54 -2.98
N ALA A 356 11.75 36.54 -2.63
CA ALA A 356 10.30 36.67 -2.55
C ALA A 356 9.80 37.28 -1.23
N GLY A 357 10.69 37.62 -0.28
CA GLY A 357 10.34 38.27 0.99
C GLY A 357 10.36 37.37 2.22
N CYS A 358 10.86 36.13 2.10
CA CYS A 358 11.13 35.32 3.31
C CYS A 358 12.35 35.80 4.05
N GLU A 359 12.38 35.60 5.36
CA GLU A 359 13.47 35.96 6.28
C GLU A 359 14.16 34.72 6.81
N ILE A 360 15.48 34.80 7.03
CA ILE A 360 16.23 33.72 7.67
C ILE A 360 16.04 33.78 9.18
N ARG A 361 15.63 32.68 9.79
CA ARG A 361 15.65 32.47 11.24
C ARG A 361 16.85 31.62 11.68
N LEU A 362 17.29 30.67 10.82
CA LEU A 362 18.46 29.82 11.05
C LEU A 362 19.06 29.37 9.72
N GLY A 363 20.36 29.19 9.61
CA GLY A 363 21.05 28.64 8.45
C GLY A 363 21.02 29.55 7.23
N GLY A 364 20.57 29.05 6.09
CA GLY A 364 20.34 29.82 4.87
C GLY A 364 21.49 29.84 3.87
N GLN A 365 22.71 29.49 4.27
CA GLN A 365 23.87 29.48 3.37
C GLN A 365 24.74 28.25 3.56
N ALA A 366 25.08 27.59 2.45
CA ALA A 366 26.07 26.53 2.38
C ALA A 366 27.39 27.05 1.84
N ASP A 367 28.50 26.44 2.25
CA ASP A 367 29.77 26.65 1.63
C ASP A 367 29.86 25.87 0.29
N LEU A 368 29.57 26.54 -0.82
CA LEU A 368 29.56 25.95 -2.13
C LEU A 368 30.97 25.59 -2.64
N SER A 369 32.04 26.06 -1.98
CA SER A 369 33.44 25.73 -2.31
C SER A 369 33.90 24.44 -1.64
N ALA A 370 33.20 23.96 -0.60
CA ALA A 370 33.55 22.74 0.11
C ALA A 370 33.40 21.51 -0.79
N ALA A 371 34.30 20.53 -0.66
CA ALA A 371 34.27 19.28 -1.41
C ALA A 371 33.00 18.43 -1.08
N GLY A 372 32.62 18.37 0.21
CA GLY A 372 31.40 17.65 0.66
C GLY A 372 30.13 18.45 0.42
N ALA A 373 29.03 17.73 0.13
CA ALA A 373 27.75 18.34 -0.19
C ALA A 373 26.91 18.70 1.06
N PHE A 374 27.54 19.24 2.10
CA PHE A 374 26.85 19.61 3.33
C PHE A 374 25.98 20.86 3.15
N PHE A 375 24.83 20.86 3.82
CA PHE A 375 23.92 22.00 3.88
C PHE A 375 23.38 22.15 5.32
N PRO A 376 23.40 23.36 5.92
CA PRO A 376 22.92 23.53 7.28
C PRO A 376 21.39 23.42 7.36
N PRO A 377 20.81 22.92 8.47
CA PRO A 377 19.40 23.05 8.71
C PRO A 377 18.97 24.51 8.60
N THR A 378 17.97 24.77 7.77
CA THR A 378 17.55 26.12 7.39
C THR A 378 16.07 26.33 7.72
N LEU A 379 15.80 27.29 8.62
CA LEU A 379 14.46 27.75 8.93
C LEU A 379 14.25 29.15 8.37
N LEU A 380 13.31 29.26 7.45
CA LEU A 380 12.83 30.52 6.91
C LEU A 380 11.53 30.94 7.60
N TYR A 381 11.22 32.21 7.55
CA TYR A 381 9.95 32.78 8.00
C TYR A 381 9.35 33.60 6.86
N CYS A 382 8.09 33.36 6.53
CA CYS A 382 7.33 34.14 5.58
C CYS A 382 6.25 34.93 6.33
N PRO A 383 6.40 36.28 6.49
CA PRO A 383 5.44 37.08 7.25
C PRO A 383 4.08 37.24 6.58
N GLN A 384 4.03 37.17 5.27
CA GLN A 384 2.82 37.39 4.44
C GLN A 384 2.65 36.23 3.44
N PRO A 385 2.25 35.03 3.90
CA PRO A 385 2.18 33.85 3.06
C PRO A 385 1.17 33.98 1.92
N ASP A 386 0.08 34.74 2.09
CA ASP A 386 -0.92 34.96 1.03
C ASP A 386 -0.40 35.84 -0.12
N GLU A 387 0.54 36.73 0.17
CA GLU A 387 1.15 37.66 -0.78
C GLU A 387 2.46 37.12 -1.39
N THR A 388 2.90 35.94 -0.92
CA THR A 388 4.18 35.32 -1.31
C THR A 388 3.97 33.97 -2.00
N PRO A 389 3.50 33.94 -3.28
CA PRO A 389 3.21 32.67 -3.98
C PRO A 389 4.40 31.70 -4.04
N ALA A 390 5.64 32.23 -3.97
CA ALA A 390 6.85 31.43 -4.01
C ALA A 390 6.91 30.37 -2.89
N VAL A 391 6.38 30.62 -1.68
CA VAL A 391 6.39 29.65 -0.60
C VAL A 391 5.46 28.46 -0.83
N HIS A 392 4.49 28.61 -1.74
CA HIS A 392 3.55 27.59 -2.18
C HIS A 392 3.93 26.97 -3.52
N ALA A 393 5.05 27.40 -4.13
CA ALA A 393 5.50 26.95 -5.44
C ALA A 393 6.92 26.37 -5.45
N THR A 394 7.80 26.77 -4.54
CA THR A 394 9.22 26.43 -4.54
C THR A 394 9.50 25.31 -3.53
N GLU A 395 9.94 24.16 -4.00
CA GLU A 395 10.45 23.07 -3.16
C GLU A 395 11.99 23.15 -3.11
N ALA A 396 12.55 23.42 -1.94
CA ALA A 396 13.96 23.22 -1.66
C ALA A 396 14.17 21.80 -1.13
N PHE A 397 14.62 20.87 -1.99
CA PHE A 397 14.74 19.45 -1.66
C PHE A 397 15.99 19.16 -0.82
N GLY A 398 16.01 19.72 0.39
CA GLY A 398 17.06 19.71 1.38
C GLY A 398 16.52 20.01 2.79
N PRO A 399 17.38 20.30 3.77
CA PRO A 399 16.97 20.53 5.18
C PRO A 399 16.38 21.95 5.38
N VAL A 400 15.38 22.30 4.58
CA VAL A 400 14.79 23.64 4.50
C VAL A 400 13.28 23.56 4.73
N ALA A 401 12.77 24.42 5.65
CA ALA A 401 11.34 24.61 5.83
C ALA A 401 11.01 26.08 6.12
N THR A 402 9.78 26.49 5.79
CA THR A 402 9.31 27.88 5.95
C THR A 402 8.19 27.95 6.96
N LEU A 403 8.37 28.74 8.02
CA LEU A 403 7.37 29.06 9.03
C LEU A 403 6.43 30.15 8.51
N MET A 404 5.12 29.94 8.66
CA MET A 404 4.05 30.82 8.18
C MET A 404 3.02 31.08 9.27
N PRO A 405 2.62 32.35 9.49
CA PRO A 405 1.54 32.69 10.41
C PRO A 405 0.17 32.38 9.80
N ALA A 406 -0.75 31.89 10.61
CA ALA A 406 -2.17 31.78 10.27
C ALA A 406 -3.00 32.61 11.23
N GLN A 407 -3.98 33.35 10.71
CA GLN A 407 -4.84 34.23 11.49
C GLN A 407 -5.85 33.45 12.34
N ASN A 408 -6.29 32.30 11.85
CA ASN A 408 -7.25 31.40 12.48
C ASN A 408 -7.17 30.03 11.82
N GLN A 409 -7.93 29.04 12.30
CA GLN A 409 -7.96 27.67 11.77
C GLN A 409 -8.36 27.60 10.30
N GLN A 410 -9.32 28.42 9.85
CA GLN A 410 -9.73 28.44 8.44
C GLN A 410 -8.61 28.95 7.52
N HIS A 411 -7.86 29.97 7.96
CA HIS A 411 -6.71 30.46 7.22
C HIS A 411 -5.57 29.44 7.21
N ALA A 412 -5.32 28.73 8.31
CA ALA A 412 -4.34 27.64 8.36
C ALA A 412 -4.66 26.52 7.35
N LEU A 413 -5.94 26.19 7.22
CA LEU A 413 -6.43 25.23 6.21
C LEU A 413 -6.21 25.73 4.78
N GLN A 414 -6.49 27.02 4.50
CA GLN A 414 -6.25 27.62 3.18
C GLN A 414 -4.76 27.55 2.81
N LEU A 415 -3.87 27.93 3.74
CA LEU A 415 -2.44 27.84 3.53
C LEU A 415 -1.98 26.38 3.33
N ALA A 416 -2.53 25.43 4.09
CA ALA A 416 -2.21 24.01 3.90
C ALA A 416 -2.55 23.54 2.48
N CYS A 417 -3.70 23.95 1.95
CA CYS A 417 -4.17 23.58 0.62
C CYS A 417 -3.46 24.33 -0.53
N ALA A 418 -2.82 25.47 -0.25
CA ALA A 418 -2.19 26.33 -1.26
C ALA A 418 -0.98 25.69 -1.99
N GLY A 419 -0.47 24.55 -1.52
CA GLY A 419 0.65 23.83 -2.15
C GLY A 419 0.35 23.20 -3.50
N GLY A 420 -0.88 23.25 -4.00
CA GLY A 420 -1.27 22.71 -5.30
C GLY A 420 -1.31 21.19 -5.39
N GLY A 421 -1.26 20.52 -4.25
CA GLY A 421 -1.19 19.07 -4.09
C GLY A 421 0.04 18.63 -3.28
N SER A 422 -0.14 17.68 -2.38
CA SER A 422 0.91 17.20 -1.49
C SER A 422 0.81 15.70 -1.25
N LEU A 423 1.94 15.05 -1.01
CA LEU A 423 2.02 13.63 -0.64
C LEU A 423 1.54 13.43 0.80
N ALA A 424 1.92 14.33 1.69
CA ALA A 424 1.62 14.23 3.11
C ALA A 424 1.28 15.59 3.75
N GLY A 425 0.47 15.54 4.81
CA GLY A 425 0.23 16.65 5.72
C GLY A 425 0.13 16.13 7.15
N THR A 426 0.42 16.99 8.13
CA THR A 426 0.18 16.72 9.55
C THR A 426 -0.60 17.87 10.16
N LEU A 427 -1.64 17.53 10.91
CA LEU A 427 -2.29 18.43 11.84
C LEU A 427 -2.00 17.97 13.26
N VAL A 428 -1.49 18.85 14.09
CA VAL A 428 -1.30 18.61 15.52
C VAL A 428 -2.39 19.33 16.30
N THR A 429 -3.30 18.59 16.91
CA THR A 429 -4.47 19.10 17.63
C THR A 429 -4.94 18.08 18.67
N ALA A 430 -5.48 18.56 19.78
CA ALA A 430 -6.17 17.73 20.77
C ALA A 430 -7.71 17.74 20.56
N ASP A 431 -8.23 18.59 19.66
CA ASP A 431 -9.66 18.73 19.41
C ASP A 431 -10.11 17.92 18.17
N PRO A 432 -10.94 16.87 18.35
CA PRO A 432 -11.46 16.06 17.26
C PRO A 432 -12.38 16.85 16.28
N GLN A 433 -12.96 17.97 16.69
CA GLN A 433 -13.78 18.79 15.78
C GLN A 433 -12.89 19.57 14.81
N ILE A 434 -11.79 20.14 15.31
CA ILE A 434 -10.76 20.78 14.47
C ILE A 434 -10.20 19.76 13.47
N ALA A 435 -9.86 18.55 13.94
CA ALA A 435 -9.38 17.47 13.09
C ALA A 435 -10.39 17.11 11.98
N ARG A 436 -11.66 16.95 12.33
CA ARG A 436 -12.72 16.61 11.36
C ARG A 436 -12.91 17.71 10.30
N GLN A 437 -12.94 18.98 10.71
CA GLN A 437 -13.07 20.11 9.77
C GLN A 437 -11.88 20.20 8.84
N PHE A 438 -10.67 20.04 9.38
CA PHE A 438 -9.44 20.05 8.57
C PHE A 438 -9.46 18.94 7.50
N ILE A 439 -9.81 17.70 7.88
CA ILE A 439 -9.86 16.56 6.95
C ILE A 439 -10.89 16.78 5.84
N ALA A 440 -12.07 17.33 6.16
CA ALA A 440 -13.14 17.54 5.17
C ALA A 440 -12.67 18.33 3.95
N ASP A 441 -11.74 19.25 4.13
CA ASP A 441 -11.21 20.11 3.06
C ASP A 441 -9.80 19.72 2.62
N ALA A 442 -8.87 19.47 3.54
CA ALA A 442 -7.47 19.16 3.23
C ALA A 442 -7.28 17.84 2.50
N ALA A 443 -8.17 16.85 2.70
CA ALA A 443 -8.07 15.55 2.01
C ALA A 443 -8.12 15.66 0.47
N ARG A 444 -8.71 16.72 -0.06
CA ARG A 444 -8.76 16.98 -1.52
C ARG A 444 -7.39 17.32 -2.13
N THR A 445 -6.47 17.81 -1.30
CA THR A 445 -5.15 18.31 -1.73
C THR A 445 -3.98 17.48 -1.18
N HIS A 446 -4.24 16.46 -0.38
CA HIS A 446 -3.21 15.64 0.25
C HIS A 446 -3.47 14.15 0.00
N GLY A 447 -2.43 13.40 -0.31
CA GLY A 447 -2.50 11.94 -0.43
C GLY A 447 -2.65 11.24 0.92
N ARG A 448 -1.99 11.77 1.95
CA ARG A 448 -2.03 11.25 3.32
C ARG A 448 -2.03 12.39 4.33
N ILE A 449 -2.86 12.28 5.37
CA ILE A 449 -2.89 13.23 6.48
C ILE A 449 -2.71 12.47 7.78
N GLN A 450 -1.75 12.92 8.60
CA GLN A 450 -1.56 12.47 9.97
C GLN A 450 -2.23 13.43 10.92
N ILE A 451 -3.03 12.93 11.85
CA ILE A 451 -3.47 13.67 13.04
C ILE A 451 -2.60 13.21 14.20
N LEU A 452 -1.91 14.15 14.84
CA LEU A 452 -0.96 13.88 15.90
C LEU A 452 -1.39 14.58 17.19
N ASN A 453 -1.49 13.80 18.26
CA ASN A 453 -1.79 14.27 19.62
C ASN A 453 -1.01 13.43 20.64
N GLU A 454 -1.19 13.71 21.93
CA GLU A 454 -0.52 13.00 23.03
C GLU A 454 -0.82 11.48 22.98
N GLU A 455 -2.06 11.09 22.70
CA GLU A 455 -2.46 9.67 22.65
C GLU A 455 -1.69 8.87 21.60
N SER A 456 -1.47 9.47 20.41
CA SER A 456 -0.76 8.83 19.30
C SER A 456 0.76 8.98 19.34
N ALA A 457 1.29 9.80 20.24
CA ALA A 457 2.69 10.29 20.25
C ALA A 457 3.75 9.18 20.33
N LYS A 458 3.47 8.07 21.02
CA LYS A 458 4.41 6.96 21.24
C LYS A 458 4.42 5.95 20.09
N GLU A 459 3.29 5.78 19.41
CA GLU A 459 3.10 4.75 18.41
C GLU A 459 3.03 5.28 16.98
N SER A 460 2.98 6.62 16.83
CA SER A 460 2.98 7.27 15.53
C SER A 460 4.23 6.88 14.73
N THR A 461 4.03 6.41 13.50
CA THR A 461 5.10 6.15 12.54
C THR A 461 5.71 7.43 11.97
N GLY A 462 5.04 8.56 12.18
CA GLY A 462 5.47 9.90 11.78
C GLY A 462 4.95 10.37 10.42
N HIS A 463 5.05 11.69 10.24
CA HIS A 463 4.60 12.41 9.05
C HIS A 463 5.07 11.77 7.73
N GLY A 464 6.36 11.48 7.65
CA GLY A 464 7.03 11.10 6.42
C GLY A 464 7.10 9.60 6.12
N SER A 465 6.42 8.73 6.88
CA SER A 465 6.54 7.27 6.71
C SER A 465 5.44 6.71 5.80
N PRO A 466 5.72 6.36 4.53
CA PRO A 466 4.77 5.70 3.67
C PRO A 466 4.70 4.21 4.04
N LEU A 467 3.60 3.80 4.68
CA LEU A 467 3.37 2.39 5.01
C LEU A 467 2.78 1.66 3.80
N PRO A 468 3.18 0.41 3.51
CA PRO A 468 2.70 -0.34 2.36
C PRO A 468 1.19 -0.53 2.29
N GLN A 469 0.50 -0.52 3.44
CA GLN A 469 -0.97 -0.63 3.51
C GLN A 469 -1.70 0.67 3.17
N LEU A 470 -1.00 1.81 3.24
CA LEU A 470 -1.56 3.13 2.98
C LEU A 470 -1.14 3.63 1.59
N VAL A 471 -1.99 4.44 0.98
CA VAL A 471 -1.65 5.10 -0.29
C VAL A 471 -0.42 5.99 -0.11
N HIS A 472 0.51 5.90 -1.05
CA HIS A 472 1.61 6.82 -1.25
C HIS A 472 1.45 7.47 -2.62
N GLY A 473 1.29 8.77 -2.63
CA GLY A 473 0.94 9.56 -3.80
C GLY A 473 0.20 10.81 -3.35
N GLY A 474 -0.25 11.62 -4.30
CA GLY A 474 -1.02 12.82 -3.98
C GLY A 474 -1.53 13.51 -5.24
N PRO A 475 -2.57 14.35 -5.11
CA PRO A 475 -3.19 15.02 -6.24
C PRO A 475 -2.29 16.15 -6.78
N GLY A 476 -2.67 16.66 -7.95
CA GLY A 476 -2.10 17.87 -8.54
C GLY A 476 -0.59 17.80 -8.72
N ARG A 477 0.14 18.72 -8.07
CA ARG A 477 1.60 18.84 -8.13
C ARG A 477 2.32 17.57 -7.72
N ALA A 478 1.77 16.81 -6.78
CA ALA A 478 2.35 15.54 -6.33
C ALA A 478 2.30 14.42 -7.39
N GLY A 479 1.75 14.70 -8.56
CA GLY A 479 1.79 13.81 -9.73
C GLY A 479 0.46 13.17 -10.10
N GLY A 480 -0.50 13.10 -9.18
CA GLY A 480 -1.78 12.42 -9.37
C GLY A 480 -1.68 10.90 -9.40
N GLY A 481 -0.50 10.35 -9.10
CA GLY A 481 -0.28 8.92 -9.01
C GLY A 481 -0.72 8.35 -7.67
N GLU A 482 -0.85 7.04 -7.64
CA GLU A 482 -1.18 6.28 -6.44
C GLU A 482 -0.29 5.05 -6.39
N GLU A 483 0.64 5.04 -5.45
CA GLU A 483 1.55 3.93 -5.18
C GLU A 483 1.23 3.34 -3.81
N LEU A 484 1.63 2.10 -3.55
CA LEU A 484 1.28 1.38 -2.34
C LEU A 484 -0.25 1.26 -2.14
N GLY A 485 -0.74 1.24 -0.90
CA GLY A 485 -2.19 1.10 -0.64
C GLY A 485 -2.65 -0.36 -0.61
N GLY A 486 -1.80 -1.26 -0.15
CA GLY A 486 -2.10 -2.69 -0.05
C GLY A 486 -2.34 -3.32 -1.43
N LEU A 487 -3.36 -4.15 -1.53
CA LEU A 487 -3.69 -4.85 -2.78
C LEU A 487 -4.13 -3.91 -3.92
N ARG A 488 -4.48 -2.66 -3.63
CA ARG A 488 -4.82 -1.69 -4.66
C ARG A 488 -3.62 -1.41 -5.59
N ALA A 489 -2.41 -1.36 -5.05
CA ALA A 489 -1.18 -1.23 -5.84
C ALA A 489 -0.95 -2.42 -6.76
N VAL A 490 -1.28 -3.64 -6.33
CA VAL A 490 -1.15 -4.85 -7.16
C VAL A 490 -2.06 -4.77 -8.39
N LYS A 491 -3.30 -4.25 -8.22
CA LYS A 491 -4.27 -4.08 -9.30
C LYS A 491 -3.77 -3.16 -10.42
N HIS A 492 -2.87 -2.22 -10.12
CA HIS A 492 -2.26 -1.32 -11.10
C HIS A 492 -1.46 -2.07 -12.17
N TYR A 493 -0.86 -3.20 -11.80
CA TYR A 493 -0.08 -4.07 -12.69
C TYR A 493 -0.90 -5.20 -13.31
N MET A 494 -2.23 -5.14 -13.15
CA MET A 494 -3.16 -6.14 -13.65
C MET A 494 -4.17 -5.53 -14.61
N GLN A 495 -4.72 -6.36 -15.49
CA GLN A 495 -5.83 -6.01 -16.35
C GLN A 495 -7.13 -6.45 -15.70
N ARG A 496 -8.04 -5.49 -15.50
CA ARG A 496 -9.40 -5.74 -14.99
C ARG A 496 -10.36 -5.92 -16.17
N THR A 497 -11.08 -7.04 -16.19
CA THR A 497 -12.02 -7.40 -17.27
C THR A 497 -13.37 -7.79 -16.68
N ALA A 498 -14.46 -7.27 -17.24
CA ALA A 498 -15.81 -7.73 -16.91
C ALA A 498 -16.11 -8.99 -17.74
N VAL A 499 -16.38 -10.11 -17.08
CA VAL A 499 -16.76 -11.38 -17.70
C VAL A 499 -18.25 -11.59 -17.46
N GLN A 500 -19.02 -11.82 -18.53
CA GLN A 500 -20.46 -12.02 -18.50
C GLN A 500 -20.80 -13.46 -18.88
N GLY A 501 -21.77 -14.05 -18.20
CA GLY A 501 -22.19 -15.43 -18.49
C GLY A 501 -23.21 -15.95 -17.52
N SER A 502 -23.53 -17.23 -17.61
CA SER A 502 -24.33 -17.89 -16.61
C SER A 502 -23.58 -18.02 -15.27
N PRO A 503 -24.27 -17.98 -14.14
CA PRO A 503 -23.63 -18.18 -12.83
C PRO A 503 -22.75 -19.43 -12.77
N THR A 504 -23.17 -20.52 -13.41
CA THR A 504 -22.40 -21.79 -13.47
C THR A 504 -21.05 -21.59 -14.18
N MET A 505 -21.02 -20.87 -15.32
CA MET A 505 -19.76 -20.58 -16.01
C MET A 505 -18.87 -19.64 -15.22
N LEU A 506 -19.44 -18.62 -14.59
CA LEU A 506 -18.69 -17.69 -13.74
C LEU A 506 -18.11 -18.39 -12.51
N ALA A 507 -18.85 -19.34 -11.92
CA ALA A 507 -18.35 -20.17 -10.82
C ALA A 507 -17.15 -21.04 -11.27
N ALA A 508 -17.25 -21.68 -12.42
CA ALA A 508 -16.16 -22.51 -12.98
C ALA A 508 -14.89 -21.69 -13.27
N ILE A 509 -15.04 -20.49 -13.87
CA ILE A 509 -13.92 -19.59 -14.18
C ILE A 509 -13.21 -19.13 -12.89
N SER A 510 -13.98 -18.80 -11.85
CA SER A 510 -13.44 -18.25 -10.61
C SER A 510 -13.04 -19.30 -9.58
N LYS A 511 -13.32 -20.57 -9.83
CA LYS A 511 -13.18 -21.68 -8.85
C LYS A 511 -13.89 -21.37 -7.51
N GLN A 512 -14.99 -20.62 -7.60
CA GLN A 512 -15.80 -20.22 -6.46
C GLN A 512 -17.26 -20.36 -6.85
N TRP A 513 -18.02 -21.08 -6.04
CA TRP A 513 -19.45 -21.15 -6.28
C TRP A 513 -20.11 -19.78 -6.05
N VAL A 514 -21.03 -19.42 -6.92
CA VAL A 514 -21.81 -18.19 -6.84
C VAL A 514 -23.29 -18.54 -6.86
N ARG A 515 -24.11 -17.73 -6.22
CA ARG A 515 -25.56 -17.98 -6.17
C ARG A 515 -26.13 -18.05 -7.58
N GLY A 516 -27.02 -19.06 -7.81
CA GLY A 516 -27.59 -19.36 -9.12
C GLY A 516 -26.75 -20.31 -9.97
N ALA A 517 -25.53 -20.64 -9.57
CA ALA A 517 -24.76 -21.70 -10.20
C ALA A 517 -25.30 -23.07 -9.83
N LYS A 518 -25.03 -24.05 -10.67
CA LYS A 518 -25.39 -25.46 -10.37
C LYS A 518 -24.78 -25.89 -9.06
N VAL A 519 -25.52 -26.72 -8.33
CA VAL A 519 -25.08 -27.39 -7.11
C VAL A 519 -25.02 -28.89 -7.37
N GLU A 520 -24.12 -29.57 -6.69
CA GLU A 520 -24.02 -31.02 -6.71
C GLU A 520 -24.35 -31.57 -5.33
N GLU A 521 -25.45 -32.33 -5.24
CA GLU A 521 -25.87 -33.00 -4.00
C GLU A 521 -25.29 -34.41 -4.04
N ASP A 522 -24.34 -34.69 -3.14
CA ASP A 522 -23.76 -36.01 -2.97
C ASP A 522 -24.51 -36.79 -1.86
N ARG A 523 -24.38 -38.11 -1.90
CA ARG A 523 -24.84 -39.00 -0.84
C ARG A 523 -24.01 -38.86 0.45
N ILE A 524 -22.73 -38.44 0.29
CA ILE A 524 -21.81 -38.19 1.39
C ILE A 524 -22.03 -36.78 1.91
N HIS A 525 -22.34 -36.67 3.20
CA HIS A 525 -22.48 -35.36 3.85
C HIS A 525 -21.21 -34.54 3.65
N PRO A 526 -21.28 -33.25 3.22
CA PRO A 526 -20.10 -32.45 2.93
C PRO A 526 -19.11 -32.36 4.10
N PHE A 527 -19.59 -32.38 5.35
CA PHE A 527 -18.73 -32.36 6.54
C PHE A 527 -17.99 -33.67 6.80
N ARG A 528 -18.25 -34.73 6.00
CA ARG A 528 -17.50 -35.99 6.00
C ARG A 528 -16.37 -36.04 4.97
N LYS A 529 -16.27 -35.03 4.12
CA LYS A 529 -15.20 -34.91 3.12
C LYS A 529 -14.00 -34.16 3.69
N TYR A 530 -12.80 -34.64 3.40
CA TYR A 530 -11.57 -33.91 3.65
C TYR A 530 -11.46 -32.69 2.73
N PHE A 531 -10.58 -31.75 3.09
CA PHE A 531 -10.41 -30.52 2.34
C PHE A 531 -10.14 -30.75 0.85
N GLU A 532 -9.34 -31.74 0.50
CA GLU A 532 -9.02 -32.09 -0.89
C GLU A 532 -10.24 -32.62 -1.66
N GLU A 533 -11.11 -33.35 -1.00
CA GLU A 533 -12.28 -34.00 -1.61
C GLU A 533 -13.44 -33.04 -1.88
N LEU A 534 -13.47 -31.92 -1.17
CA LEU A 534 -14.50 -30.89 -1.34
C LEU A 534 -14.29 -30.13 -2.64
N GLN A 535 -15.38 -29.83 -3.33
CA GLN A 535 -15.38 -28.98 -4.53
C GLN A 535 -16.36 -27.80 -4.35
N PRO A 536 -16.04 -26.60 -4.89
CA PRO A 536 -17.05 -25.53 -4.97
C PRO A 536 -18.29 -25.99 -5.71
N GLY A 537 -19.46 -25.86 -5.06
CA GLY A 537 -20.74 -26.38 -5.54
C GLY A 537 -21.22 -27.65 -4.85
N ASP A 538 -20.36 -28.37 -4.10
CA ASP A 538 -20.81 -29.47 -3.23
C ASP A 538 -21.84 -28.95 -2.25
N SER A 539 -23.01 -29.54 -2.21
CA SER A 539 -24.17 -29.00 -1.51
C SER A 539 -24.90 -30.05 -0.69
N LEU A 540 -25.51 -29.58 0.36
CA LEU A 540 -26.48 -30.33 1.19
C LEU A 540 -27.78 -29.57 1.24
N LEU A 541 -28.90 -30.22 0.92
CA LEU A 541 -30.22 -29.76 1.24
C LEU A 541 -30.71 -30.53 2.46
N THR A 542 -30.98 -29.80 3.56
CA THR A 542 -31.31 -30.42 4.86
C THR A 542 -32.76 -30.93 4.90
N PRO A 543 -33.13 -31.76 5.89
CA PRO A 543 -34.49 -31.90 6.31
C PRO A 543 -35.16 -30.57 6.71
N ARG A 544 -36.47 -30.55 6.81
CA ARG A 544 -37.25 -29.37 7.21
C ARG A 544 -37.48 -29.36 8.72
N ARG A 545 -37.60 -28.15 9.29
CA ARG A 545 -37.96 -27.93 10.69
C ARG A 545 -39.01 -26.83 10.80
N THR A 546 -40.14 -27.14 11.47
CA THR A 546 -41.15 -26.13 11.81
C THR A 546 -40.74 -25.40 13.07
N MET A 547 -40.81 -24.07 13.02
CA MET A 547 -40.51 -23.15 14.13
C MET A 547 -41.78 -22.99 14.99
N THR A 548 -41.72 -23.46 16.22
CA THR A 548 -42.90 -23.48 17.12
C THR A 548 -42.90 -22.34 18.12
N GLU A 549 -44.04 -22.05 18.71
CA GLU A 549 -44.17 -21.13 19.86
C GLU A 549 -43.23 -21.52 21.03
N ALA A 550 -43.10 -22.82 21.30
CA ALA A 550 -42.21 -23.32 22.34
C ALA A 550 -40.74 -23.00 22.05
N ASP A 551 -40.32 -23.05 20.78
CA ASP A 551 -38.96 -22.68 20.38
C ASP A 551 -38.63 -21.22 20.71
N ILE A 552 -39.59 -20.31 20.45
CA ILE A 552 -39.43 -18.87 20.73
C ILE A 552 -39.27 -18.62 22.22
N VAL A 553 -40.20 -19.21 23.03
CA VAL A 553 -40.18 -19.04 24.49
C VAL A 553 -38.90 -19.63 25.09
N ASN A 554 -38.54 -20.85 24.70
CA ASN A 554 -37.32 -21.50 25.19
C ASN A 554 -36.07 -20.71 24.83
N PHE A 555 -36.00 -20.19 23.59
CA PHE A 555 -34.84 -19.39 23.18
C PHE A 555 -34.77 -18.04 23.90
N ALA A 556 -35.92 -17.38 24.12
CA ALA A 556 -35.99 -16.17 24.94
C ALA A 556 -35.49 -16.41 26.37
N CYS A 557 -35.90 -17.51 26.99
CA CYS A 557 -35.43 -17.88 28.33
C CYS A 557 -33.94 -18.21 28.37
N LEU A 558 -33.39 -18.86 27.31
CA LEU A 558 -32.01 -19.23 27.20
C LEU A 558 -31.11 -18.00 26.95
N SER A 559 -31.53 -17.11 26.06
CA SER A 559 -30.73 -15.96 25.60
C SER A 559 -30.95 -14.70 26.45
N GLY A 560 -32.06 -14.58 27.14
CA GLY A 560 -32.52 -13.34 27.80
C GLY A 560 -33.14 -12.33 26.83
N ASP A 561 -33.30 -12.68 25.54
CA ASP A 561 -33.88 -11.79 24.53
C ASP A 561 -35.41 -11.88 24.58
N HIS A 562 -36.01 -11.02 25.41
CA HIS A 562 -37.45 -10.84 25.55
C HIS A 562 -37.98 -9.63 24.75
N PHE A 563 -37.36 -9.33 23.63
CA PHE A 563 -37.81 -8.22 22.79
C PHE A 563 -39.27 -8.38 22.37
N TYR A 564 -40.03 -7.28 22.38
CA TYR A 564 -41.48 -7.31 22.20
C TYR A 564 -41.92 -8.04 20.92
N ALA A 565 -41.20 -7.89 19.83
CA ALA A 565 -41.54 -8.52 18.55
C ALA A 565 -41.53 -10.06 18.61
N HIS A 566 -40.88 -10.66 19.62
CA HIS A 566 -40.82 -12.09 19.85
C HIS A 566 -41.86 -12.54 20.92
N MET A 567 -42.09 -11.70 21.94
CA MET A 567 -42.76 -12.13 23.15
C MET A 567 -44.13 -11.50 23.36
N ASP A 568 -44.38 -10.29 22.85
CA ASP A 568 -45.68 -9.58 23.03
C ASP A 568 -46.51 -9.64 21.74
N LYS A 569 -47.57 -10.45 21.79
CA LYS A 569 -48.47 -10.64 20.63
C LYS A 569 -49.20 -9.37 20.23
N ILE A 570 -49.52 -8.50 21.19
CA ILE A 570 -50.30 -7.29 20.94
C ILE A 570 -49.38 -6.24 20.28
N ALA A 571 -48.25 -5.97 20.91
CA ALA A 571 -47.29 -5.01 20.38
C ALA A 571 -46.69 -5.45 19.01
N ALA A 572 -46.45 -6.75 18.82
CA ALA A 572 -45.98 -7.28 17.56
C ALA A 572 -47.00 -7.14 16.43
N ALA A 573 -48.30 -7.24 16.71
CA ALA A 573 -49.36 -7.05 15.74
C ALA A 573 -49.42 -5.59 15.22
N GLU A 574 -49.03 -4.62 16.05
CA GLU A 574 -48.98 -3.19 15.71
C GLU A 574 -47.62 -2.79 15.05
N SER A 575 -46.64 -3.71 15.03
CA SER A 575 -45.34 -3.49 14.45
C SER A 575 -45.30 -3.72 12.93
N ILE A 576 -44.17 -3.41 12.32
CA ILE A 576 -43.87 -3.69 10.89
C ILE A 576 -44.01 -5.18 10.54
N PHE A 577 -43.96 -6.07 11.52
CA PHE A 577 -44.05 -7.51 11.31
C PHE A 577 -45.52 -8.04 11.27
N GLY A 578 -46.47 -7.28 11.83
CA GLY A 578 -47.90 -7.64 11.87
C GLY A 578 -48.25 -8.81 12.78
N GLU A 579 -47.28 -9.54 13.28
CA GLU A 579 -47.36 -10.65 14.23
C GLU A 579 -46.00 -10.94 14.84
N ARG A 580 -45.95 -11.85 15.86
CA ARG A 580 -44.67 -12.23 16.44
C ARG A 580 -43.75 -12.92 15.41
N VAL A 581 -42.46 -12.66 15.53
CA VAL A 581 -41.42 -13.25 14.71
C VAL A 581 -40.44 -14.06 15.53
N VAL A 582 -39.85 -15.07 14.96
CA VAL A 582 -38.77 -15.88 15.53
C VAL A 582 -37.54 -15.04 15.69
N HIS A 583 -36.79 -15.20 16.78
CA HIS A 583 -35.49 -14.55 16.97
C HIS A 583 -34.53 -14.87 15.80
N GLY A 584 -33.91 -13.87 15.21
CA GLY A 584 -32.96 -14.08 14.14
C GLY A 584 -31.82 -15.01 14.52
N TYR A 585 -31.25 -14.85 15.73
CA TYR A 585 -30.20 -15.73 16.24
C TYR A 585 -30.71 -17.18 16.46
N PHE A 586 -31.99 -17.37 16.78
CA PHE A 586 -32.54 -18.72 16.84
C PHE A 586 -32.65 -19.33 15.45
N VAL A 587 -33.04 -18.57 14.43
CA VAL A 587 -33.06 -19.05 13.05
C VAL A 587 -31.67 -19.54 12.62
N LEU A 588 -30.61 -18.82 12.96
CA LEU A 588 -29.24 -19.25 12.69
C LEU A 588 -28.88 -20.54 13.44
N SER A 589 -29.22 -20.61 14.73
CA SER A 589 -28.91 -21.76 15.55
C SER A 589 -29.68 -23.01 15.09
N ALA A 590 -30.96 -22.85 14.72
CA ALA A 590 -31.79 -23.93 14.20
C ALA A 590 -31.30 -24.40 12.81
N ALA A 591 -30.86 -23.46 11.94
CA ALA A 591 -30.24 -23.76 10.67
C ALA A 591 -28.94 -24.56 10.84
N ALA A 592 -28.09 -24.14 11.79
CA ALA A 592 -26.84 -24.86 12.10
C ALA A 592 -27.16 -26.29 12.58
N GLY A 593 -28.15 -26.48 13.42
CA GLY A 593 -28.60 -27.80 13.85
C GLY A 593 -29.12 -28.71 12.74
N LEU A 594 -29.60 -28.13 11.63
CA LEU A 594 -30.09 -28.88 10.48
C LEU A 594 -28.95 -29.36 9.56
N PHE A 595 -27.88 -28.54 9.38
CA PHE A 595 -26.80 -28.88 8.45
C PHE A 595 -25.57 -29.49 9.12
N VAL A 596 -25.46 -29.50 10.46
CA VAL A 596 -24.31 -30.08 11.14
C VAL A 596 -24.33 -31.61 11.08
N ASP A 597 -23.17 -32.22 10.82
CA ASP A 597 -22.98 -33.65 11.08
C ASP A 597 -22.43 -33.82 12.51
N ALA A 598 -23.15 -34.50 13.35
CA ALA A 598 -22.83 -34.67 14.77
C ALA A 598 -21.66 -35.60 15.05
N GLY A 599 -21.21 -36.38 14.05
CA GLY A 599 -20.14 -37.35 14.24
C GLY A 599 -18.75 -36.72 14.07
N VAL A 600 -17.73 -37.35 14.66
CA VAL A 600 -16.34 -36.99 14.45
C VAL A 600 -16.00 -37.11 12.96
N GLY A 601 -15.49 -36.05 12.37
CA GLY A 601 -15.18 -35.99 10.94
C GLY A 601 -14.05 -34.99 10.61
N PRO A 602 -13.80 -34.75 9.31
CA PRO A 602 -12.78 -33.82 8.86
C PRO A 602 -13.03 -32.36 9.27
N VAL A 603 -14.28 -31.94 9.46
CA VAL A 603 -14.59 -30.59 9.98
C VAL A 603 -14.23 -30.54 11.46
N ILE A 604 -13.24 -29.68 11.78
CA ILE A 604 -12.64 -29.60 13.12
C ILE A 604 -13.34 -28.55 13.99
N ALA A 605 -13.66 -27.39 13.39
CA ALA A 605 -14.24 -26.28 14.12
C ALA A 605 -15.03 -25.35 13.21
N ASN A 606 -16.03 -24.66 13.77
CA ASN A 606 -16.59 -23.45 13.18
C ASN A 606 -15.57 -22.30 13.40
N TYR A 607 -15.18 -21.65 12.33
CA TYR A 607 -14.12 -20.65 12.33
C TYR A 607 -14.64 -19.22 12.26
N GLY A 608 -15.86 -19.03 11.75
CA GLY A 608 -16.48 -17.72 11.66
C GLY A 608 -17.82 -17.72 10.93
N LEU A 609 -18.48 -16.56 10.97
CA LEU A 609 -19.69 -16.25 10.25
C LEU A 609 -19.56 -14.89 9.59
N GLU A 610 -19.90 -14.78 8.30
CA GLU A 610 -19.73 -13.57 7.49
C GLU A 610 -21.01 -13.25 6.70
N ASN A 611 -21.16 -11.97 6.34
CA ASN A 611 -22.15 -11.47 5.38
C ASN A 611 -23.61 -11.85 5.72
N LEU A 612 -23.95 -11.90 7.00
CA LEU A 612 -25.33 -12.23 7.45
C LEU A 612 -26.33 -11.16 7.00
N ARG A 613 -27.43 -11.66 6.37
CA ARG A 613 -28.62 -10.89 6.04
C ARG A 613 -29.86 -11.68 6.42
N PHE A 614 -30.75 -11.08 7.21
CA PHE A 614 -32.12 -11.53 7.35
C PHE A 614 -32.93 -10.86 6.24
N ILE A 615 -33.61 -11.67 5.41
CA ILE A 615 -34.31 -11.21 4.20
C ILE A 615 -35.80 -11.08 4.51
N GLU A 616 -36.40 -12.15 5.00
CA GLU A 616 -37.83 -12.20 5.43
C GLU A 616 -37.93 -12.67 6.86
N PRO A 617 -38.83 -12.13 7.64
CA PRO A 617 -39.08 -12.60 9.02
C PRO A 617 -39.64 -14.01 9.02
N VAL A 618 -39.12 -14.85 9.90
CA VAL A 618 -39.70 -16.17 10.17
C VAL A 618 -40.76 -16.05 11.26
N LYS A 619 -41.95 -16.59 11.03
CA LYS A 619 -43.09 -16.52 11.94
C LYS A 619 -43.27 -17.83 12.68
N PRO A 620 -43.99 -17.84 13.86
CA PRO A 620 -44.40 -19.08 14.51
C PRO A 620 -45.24 -19.92 13.55
N GLY A 621 -44.86 -21.19 13.37
CA GLY A 621 -45.50 -22.09 12.41
C GLY A 621 -44.84 -22.19 11.06
N ASP A 622 -43.93 -21.27 10.70
CA ASP A 622 -43.14 -21.39 9.50
C ASP A 622 -42.19 -22.59 9.58
N THR A 623 -41.94 -23.18 8.43
CA THR A 623 -41.03 -24.33 8.29
C THR A 623 -39.82 -23.95 7.52
N ILE A 624 -38.65 -23.99 8.16
CA ILE A 624 -37.38 -23.69 7.51
C ILE A 624 -36.71 -24.94 6.91
N GLN A 625 -35.95 -24.73 5.85
CA GLN A 625 -35.06 -25.69 5.22
C GLN A 625 -33.76 -24.97 4.84
N VAL A 626 -32.65 -25.67 4.90
CA VAL A 626 -31.34 -25.05 4.66
C VAL A 626 -30.65 -25.70 3.47
N ARG A 627 -30.06 -24.88 2.60
CA ARG A 627 -29.07 -25.31 1.65
C ARG A 627 -27.69 -24.83 2.13
N LEU A 628 -26.76 -25.75 2.31
CA LEU A 628 -25.36 -25.51 2.61
C LEU A 628 -24.54 -25.86 1.38
N THR A 629 -23.80 -24.92 0.81
CA THR A 629 -23.01 -25.13 -0.41
C THR A 629 -21.56 -24.72 -0.19
N CYS A 630 -20.61 -25.58 -0.54
CA CYS A 630 -19.18 -25.23 -0.57
C CYS A 630 -18.95 -24.10 -1.56
N LYS A 631 -18.55 -22.92 -1.05
CA LYS A 631 -18.39 -21.73 -1.85
C LYS A 631 -16.94 -21.56 -2.31
N ARG A 632 -15.99 -21.68 -1.37
CA ARG A 632 -14.57 -21.47 -1.61
C ARG A 632 -13.72 -22.26 -0.63
N LYS A 633 -12.53 -22.65 -1.07
CA LYS A 633 -11.53 -23.35 -0.26
C LYS A 633 -10.26 -22.52 -0.17
N THR A 634 -9.69 -22.39 1.01
CA THR A 634 -8.43 -21.67 1.23
C THR A 634 -7.46 -22.55 2.02
N LEU A 635 -6.29 -22.82 1.46
CA LEU A 635 -5.25 -23.58 2.14
C LEU A 635 -4.74 -22.80 3.36
N LYS A 636 -4.58 -23.51 4.47
CA LYS A 636 -3.89 -22.99 5.65
C LYS A 636 -2.49 -23.59 5.70
N LYS A 637 -1.45 -22.72 5.67
CA LYS A 637 -0.07 -23.15 5.73
C LYS A 637 0.24 -23.73 7.12
N GLN A 638 0.83 -24.94 7.17
CA GLN A 638 1.40 -25.48 8.39
C GLN A 638 2.55 -24.61 8.90
N ARG A 639 2.60 -24.40 10.21
CA ARG A 639 3.66 -23.63 10.89
C ARG A 639 4.78 -24.52 11.41
N SER A 640 4.48 -25.79 11.68
CA SER A 640 5.44 -26.82 12.11
C SER A 640 4.96 -28.20 11.65
N ALA A 641 5.86 -29.20 11.67
CA ALA A 641 5.54 -30.59 11.37
C ALA A 641 4.50 -31.19 12.34
N GLU A 642 4.40 -30.65 13.55
CA GLU A 642 3.47 -31.11 14.59
C GLU A 642 2.04 -30.56 14.40
N GLU A 643 1.89 -29.45 13.65
CA GLU A 643 0.57 -28.86 13.36
C GLU A 643 -0.18 -29.76 12.38
N LYS A 644 -1.42 -30.12 12.72
CA LYS A 644 -2.25 -30.90 11.79
C LYS A 644 -2.55 -30.07 10.53
N PRO A 645 -2.38 -30.64 9.33
CA PRO A 645 -2.67 -29.95 8.09
C PRO A 645 -4.17 -29.66 7.98
N THR A 646 -4.49 -28.39 7.69
CA THR A 646 -5.88 -27.91 7.63
C THR A 646 -6.05 -26.91 6.49
N GLY A 647 -7.30 -26.68 6.12
CA GLY A 647 -7.73 -25.58 5.28
C GLY A 647 -9.02 -24.96 5.80
N VAL A 648 -9.32 -23.77 5.36
CA VAL A 648 -10.57 -23.08 5.65
C VAL A 648 -11.52 -23.28 4.47
N VAL A 649 -12.74 -23.73 4.74
CA VAL A 649 -13.80 -23.84 3.76
C VAL A 649 -14.88 -22.82 4.09
N GLU A 650 -15.20 -21.98 3.11
CA GLU A 650 -16.32 -21.06 3.16
C GLU A 650 -17.54 -21.75 2.56
N TRP A 651 -18.64 -21.75 3.31
CA TRP A 651 -19.91 -22.33 2.91
C TRP A 651 -20.95 -21.22 2.77
N ALA A 652 -21.64 -21.19 1.65
CA ALA A 652 -22.85 -20.39 1.51
C ALA A 652 -24.01 -21.11 2.23
N VAL A 653 -24.70 -20.41 3.11
CA VAL A 653 -25.88 -20.90 3.82
C VAL A 653 -27.08 -20.09 3.36
N GLU A 654 -28.07 -20.82 2.84
CA GLU A 654 -29.33 -20.26 2.38
C GLU A 654 -30.44 -20.94 3.18
N VAL A 655 -31.16 -20.15 4.01
CA VAL A 655 -32.28 -20.62 4.78
C VAL A 655 -33.57 -20.19 4.09
N PHE A 656 -34.41 -21.15 3.73
CA PHE A 656 -35.69 -20.92 3.04
C PHE A 656 -36.85 -21.24 3.95
N ASN A 657 -37.98 -20.56 3.77
CA ASN A 657 -39.27 -20.95 4.37
C ASN A 657 -39.97 -22.02 3.50
N GLN A 658 -41.17 -22.42 3.91
CA GLN A 658 -42.01 -23.40 3.20
C GLN A 658 -42.40 -23.00 1.76
N HIS A 659 -42.32 -21.72 1.44
CA HIS A 659 -42.60 -21.15 0.11
C HIS A 659 -41.36 -20.99 -0.77
N GLN A 660 -40.24 -21.54 -0.35
CA GLN A 660 -38.93 -21.38 -1.01
C GLN A 660 -38.42 -19.93 -1.06
N THR A 661 -38.95 -19.07 -0.17
CA THR A 661 -38.46 -17.69 -0.02
C THR A 661 -37.26 -17.69 0.92
N PRO A 662 -36.15 -17.04 0.54
CA PRO A 662 -34.99 -16.90 1.43
C PRO A 662 -35.36 -16.08 2.68
N VAL A 663 -35.10 -16.59 3.86
CA VAL A 663 -35.32 -15.92 5.15
C VAL A 663 -34.01 -15.44 5.78
N ALA A 664 -32.89 -16.17 5.54
CA ALA A 664 -31.57 -15.75 5.93
C ALA A 664 -30.53 -16.24 4.95
N LEU A 665 -29.50 -15.40 4.71
CA LEU A 665 -28.38 -15.65 3.83
C LEU A 665 -27.09 -15.25 4.54
N TYR A 666 -26.11 -16.15 4.58
CA TYR A 666 -24.81 -15.88 5.19
C TYR A 666 -23.74 -16.87 4.72
N SER A 667 -22.49 -16.61 5.06
CA SER A 667 -21.41 -17.59 4.93
C SER A 667 -20.98 -18.09 6.31
N ILE A 668 -20.64 -19.37 6.41
CA ILE A 668 -19.88 -19.90 7.55
C ILE A 668 -18.49 -20.31 7.09
N LEU A 669 -17.52 -20.16 7.97
CA LEU A 669 -16.15 -20.60 7.76
C LEU A 669 -15.91 -21.81 8.67
N THR A 670 -15.42 -22.90 8.10
CA THR A 670 -15.04 -24.08 8.88
C THR A 670 -13.57 -24.41 8.68
N LEU A 671 -12.91 -24.83 9.75
CA LEU A 671 -11.59 -25.44 9.69
C LEU A 671 -11.75 -26.91 9.34
N VAL A 672 -11.16 -27.36 8.24
CA VAL A 672 -11.29 -28.74 7.71
C VAL A 672 -9.93 -29.38 7.63
N ALA A 673 -9.83 -30.64 8.11
CA ALA A 673 -8.62 -31.44 8.02
C ALA A 673 -8.25 -31.73 6.59
N ARG A 674 -6.95 -31.77 6.31
CA ARG A 674 -6.35 -32.22 5.06
C ARG A 674 -5.81 -33.64 5.20
N GLN A 675 -5.83 -34.38 4.10
CA GLN A 675 -5.26 -35.73 4.05
C GLN A 675 -3.73 -35.71 4.04
N HIS A 676 -3.13 -34.67 3.44
CA HIS A 676 -1.69 -34.53 3.30
C HIS A 676 -1.22 -33.17 3.81
N GLY A 677 -0.07 -33.13 4.47
CA GLY A 677 0.59 -31.90 4.89
C GLY A 677 1.57 -31.36 3.84
N ASP A 678 1.84 -30.04 3.88
CA ASP A 678 2.82 -29.37 3.01
C ASP A 678 4.12 -29.04 3.73
N PHE A 679 4.30 -29.53 4.98
CA PHE A 679 5.48 -29.21 5.74
C PHE A 679 6.65 -30.05 5.19
N VAL A 680 7.56 -29.34 4.52
CA VAL A 680 8.89 -29.86 4.13
C VAL A 680 9.88 -29.08 5.01
N ASP A 681 10.75 -29.78 5.73
CA ASP A 681 11.76 -29.18 6.62
C ASP A 681 12.66 -28.15 5.91
#